data_e66b81086fca94081c612634ff9a849b
#
_entry.id   e66b81086fca94081c612634ff9a849b
#
_cell.length_a   1.000
_cell.length_b   1.000
_cell.length_c   1.000
_cell.angle_alpha   90.00
_cell.angle_beta   90.00
_cell.angle_gamma   90.00
#
_symmetry.space_group_name_H-M   'P 1'
#
loop_
_entity.id
_entity.type
_entity.pdbx_description
1 polymer ?
#
loop_
_entity_poly.entity_id
_entity_poly.type
_entity_poly.pdbx_seq_one_letter_code
_entity_poly.pdbx_strand_id
1 'polypeptide(L)'
;MKEELLVKIERLHDLEKYQEIIDLIESLPAERLNIELIGKLASAYNNIENYAKGLELLKTIEFEEGNSFQWNRRAGYSYFFLEDFVNAEKCFLKAYELDPNDKDNSYFLIGIYTSLSRIEDENSNSEKAIEYALEAKKYAFNEETELRTNSFLAWMYDRHMEYTKAEEIIRNILGRNKDDVWACAELGYCLAGQERYEEALEYFFMAEKLNKKEIWIYKKMVTCYKHLNEKEEALKYCFKVLELDAEDRDILTDLAWLYDTTARYEEALKYLERLEELGQDDAWTNTEFGYCLSKLGRYEEAIERLNRALEADDDEDKDVAFIYARLGWCKRKLNMYEEAIEDFNQAKKWGGNLAIINTEIGHCYKAKDEHKNALKFYLEAEKFDKKDFNIMSEIAWHYGALEEPEKAINYIKKAMRLGRNDVWINVQYGSCLTDLEKYEEAIEKFEYALSLDEEKEETELAFIYARLGWCNRHLWNFEKALEYFMLSKEKGRNDVWVNVEMALCYENLEEPEKALECALIAYELDKDDVHVLSELGVIYSCMEKYEEALSFLLRAEELDRDDEWINTEIGINLGRSGKINEALERLKKSLTMLEEDDIDRRIIINSEIAWFYGKLEEVEPEVVLEYLNVARALGRDDAWIFEVTGTVLFNFDRYEEALDYFRKAYAKDEDGWYLYSMGECLRKLGRYEEAIEVLLESRQISIDEDDVVDGEDLELAHSYLGIGDKDNAQKYLDSARTSLIEQGTLNDEIKEEIEKIEKGILSLEN
;
A
#
# COMPACT_ATOMS: atom_id res chain seq x y z
N MET A 1 62.32 76.67 -42.32
CA MET A 1 62.61 75.22 -42.42
C MET A 1 61.89 74.39 -41.30
N LYS A 2 62.04 74.69 -39.98
CA LYS A 2 61.37 73.96 -38.93
C LYS A 2 59.83 74.11 -38.98
N GLU A 3 59.40 75.34 -39.15
CA GLU A 3 57.97 75.66 -39.25
C GLU A 3 57.31 75.08 -40.51
N GLU A 4 57.98 75.08 -41.62
CA GLU A 4 57.51 74.49 -42.90
C GLU A 4 57.35 72.97 -42.83
N LEU A 5 58.26 72.32 -42.06
CA LEU A 5 58.20 70.88 -41.82
C LEU A 5 56.99 70.48 -40.93
N LEU A 6 56.76 71.20 -39.84
CA LEU A 6 55.60 71.01 -38.99
C LEU A 6 54.26 71.25 -39.74
N VAL A 7 54.18 72.31 -40.49
CA VAL A 7 52.98 72.58 -41.37
C VAL A 7 52.76 71.43 -42.37
N LYS A 8 53.86 70.91 -42.95
CA LYS A 8 53.73 69.73 -43.84
C LYS A 8 53.23 68.48 -43.13
N ILE A 9 53.73 68.22 -41.93
CA ILE A 9 53.33 67.11 -41.11
C ILE A 9 51.83 67.23 -40.72
N GLU A 10 51.40 68.41 -40.30
CA GLU A 10 49.99 68.69 -39.97
C GLU A 10 49.08 68.50 -41.20
N ARG A 11 49.49 69.00 -42.35
CA ARG A 11 48.74 68.77 -43.59
C ARG A 11 48.65 67.30 -43.98
N LEU A 12 49.69 66.48 -43.74
CA LEU A 12 49.69 65.07 -44.00
C LEU A 12 48.81 64.32 -42.94
N HIS A 13 48.80 64.83 -41.73
CA HIS A 13 47.94 64.31 -40.66
C HIS A 13 46.46 64.55 -41.00
N ASP A 14 46.09 65.75 -41.45
CA ASP A 14 44.73 66.12 -41.90
C ASP A 14 44.26 65.28 -43.10
N LEU A 15 45.20 64.74 -43.87
CA LEU A 15 44.95 63.89 -45.02
C LEU A 15 45.04 62.41 -44.66
N GLU A 16 45.20 62.07 -43.37
CA GLU A 16 45.34 60.70 -42.83
C GLU A 16 46.49 59.89 -43.45
N LYS A 17 47.53 60.60 -43.95
CA LYS A 17 48.71 60.05 -44.63
C LYS A 17 49.82 59.73 -43.62
N TYR A 18 49.51 58.85 -42.66
CA TYR A 18 50.40 58.60 -41.53
C TYR A 18 51.72 57.95 -41.96
N GLN A 19 51.70 57.01 -42.90
CA GLN A 19 52.93 56.42 -43.41
C GLN A 19 53.88 57.49 -44.06
N GLU A 20 53.33 58.46 -44.81
CA GLU A 20 54.16 59.56 -45.35
C GLU A 20 54.76 60.46 -44.24
N ILE A 21 54.07 60.57 -43.07
CA ILE A 21 54.62 61.29 -41.91
C ILE A 21 55.77 60.51 -41.35
N ILE A 22 55.65 59.18 -41.19
CA ILE A 22 56.69 58.31 -40.69
C ILE A 22 57.95 58.39 -41.57
N ASP A 23 57.78 58.18 -42.88
CA ASP A 23 58.86 58.17 -43.80
C ASP A 23 59.58 59.53 -43.81
N LEU A 24 58.82 60.64 -43.72
CA LEU A 24 59.34 61.97 -43.71
C LEU A 24 60.19 62.27 -42.46
N ILE A 25 59.70 61.89 -41.28
CA ILE A 25 60.43 62.15 -40.02
C ILE A 25 61.59 61.18 -39.84
N GLU A 26 61.48 59.89 -40.19
CA GLU A 26 62.59 58.95 -40.12
C GLU A 26 63.71 59.22 -41.12
N SER A 27 63.43 59.94 -42.23
CA SER A 27 64.46 60.41 -43.17
C SER A 27 65.35 61.55 -42.61
N LEU A 28 64.96 62.12 -41.48
CA LEU A 28 65.71 63.23 -40.87
C LEU A 28 66.97 62.71 -40.12
N PRO A 29 68.11 63.46 -40.17
CA PRO A 29 69.23 63.12 -39.29
C PRO A 29 68.85 63.14 -37.80
N ALA A 30 69.38 62.25 -36.97
CA ALA A 30 69.05 62.13 -35.55
C ALA A 30 69.20 63.51 -34.82
N GLU A 31 70.15 64.32 -35.19
CA GLU A 31 70.39 65.65 -34.60
C GLU A 31 69.25 66.66 -34.83
N ARG A 32 68.33 66.35 -35.76
CA ARG A 32 67.14 67.16 -36.07
C ARG A 32 65.88 66.64 -35.40
N LEU A 33 65.90 65.48 -34.82
CA LEU A 33 64.78 64.95 -34.09
C LEU A 33 64.67 65.65 -32.76
N ASN A 34 63.65 66.42 -32.59
CA ASN A 34 63.28 67.06 -31.33
C ASN A 34 62.03 66.35 -30.70
N ILE A 35 61.74 66.66 -29.43
CA ILE A 35 60.61 66.16 -28.68
C ILE A 35 59.30 66.23 -29.45
N GLU A 36 59.00 67.34 -30.09
CA GLU A 36 57.77 67.62 -30.87
C GLU A 36 57.67 66.69 -32.07
N LEU A 37 58.74 66.50 -32.84
CA LEU A 37 58.77 65.58 -33.96
C LEU A 37 58.66 64.12 -33.53
N ILE A 38 59.32 63.71 -32.40
CA ILE A 38 59.18 62.42 -31.83
C ILE A 38 57.74 62.17 -31.41
N GLY A 39 57.05 63.09 -30.77
CA GLY A 39 55.66 63.02 -30.41
C GLY A 39 54.70 62.92 -31.64
N LYS A 40 55.00 63.63 -32.75
CA LYS A 40 54.26 63.51 -34.02
C LYS A 40 54.51 62.16 -34.69
N LEU A 41 55.74 61.62 -34.64
CA LEU A 41 56.09 60.32 -35.17
C LEU A 41 55.37 59.20 -34.38
N ALA A 42 55.40 59.24 -33.04
CA ALA A 42 54.69 58.30 -32.20
C ALA A 42 53.18 58.30 -32.46
N SER A 43 52.61 59.54 -32.67
CA SER A 43 51.20 59.66 -33.07
C SER A 43 50.91 59.00 -34.40
N ALA A 44 51.79 59.16 -35.40
CA ALA A 44 51.67 58.55 -36.71
C ALA A 44 51.74 57.03 -36.65
N TYR A 45 52.67 56.49 -35.81
CA TYR A 45 52.72 55.04 -35.55
C TYR A 45 51.44 54.53 -34.88
N ASN A 46 50.89 55.23 -33.91
CA ASN A 46 49.62 54.86 -33.27
C ASN A 46 48.47 54.79 -34.29
N ASN A 47 48.44 55.78 -35.24
CA ASN A 47 47.37 55.84 -36.25
C ASN A 47 47.49 54.78 -37.36
N ILE A 48 48.65 54.12 -37.52
CA ILE A 48 48.81 52.91 -38.34
C ILE A 48 48.82 51.61 -37.51
N GLU A 49 48.28 51.70 -36.32
CA GLU A 49 48.12 50.54 -35.36
C GLU A 49 49.43 49.88 -34.90
N ASN A 50 50.57 50.55 -35.07
CA ASN A 50 51.85 50.14 -34.57
C ASN A 50 52.10 50.71 -33.16
N TYR A 51 51.26 50.35 -32.20
CA TYR A 51 51.22 50.89 -30.84
C TYR A 51 52.51 50.67 -30.08
N ALA A 52 53.16 49.51 -30.28
CA ALA A 52 54.41 49.16 -29.60
C ALA A 52 55.52 50.08 -29.98
N LYS A 53 55.64 50.41 -31.27
CA LYS A 53 56.66 51.41 -31.78
C LYS A 53 56.37 52.84 -31.38
N GLY A 54 55.07 53.18 -31.40
CA GLY A 54 54.61 54.49 -30.91
C GLY A 54 54.98 54.74 -29.47
N LEU A 55 54.75 53.68 -28.59
CA LEU A 55 55.06 53.70 -27.17
C LEU A 55 56.60 53.72 -26.88
N GLU A 56 57.36 52.93 -27.64
CA GLU A 56 58.84 52.96 -27.56
C GLU A 56 59.39 54.43 -27.80
N LEU A 57 58.88 55.08 -28.77
CA LEU A 57 59.26 56.47 -29.06
C LEU A 57 58.85 57.47 -27.98
N LEU A 58 57.62 57.32 -27.43
CA LEU A 58 57.14 58.17 -26.34
C LEU A 58 57.97 58.02 -25.09
N LYS A 59 58.43 56.79 -24.78
CA LYS A 59 59.30 56.54 -23.66
C LYS A 59 60.64 57.21 -23.73
N THR A 60 61.18 57.58 -24.93
CA THR A 60 62.41 58.29 -25.08
C THR A 60 62.33 59.76 -24.66
N ILE A 61 61.10 60.33 -24.65
CA ILE A 61 60.83 61.74 -24.26
C ILE A 61 60.03 61.83 -22.95
N GLU A 62 59.86 60.80 -22.26
CA GLU A 62 59.01 60.70 -21.02
C GLU A 62 59.51 61.62 -19.91
N PHE A 63 60.83 61.75 -19.77
CA PHE A 63 61.41 62.58 -18.74
C PHE A 63 61.05 64.10 -18.94
N GLU A 64 61.01 64.59 -20.17
CA GLU A 64 60.70 65.93 -20.47
C GLU A 64 59.21 66.23 -20.63
N GLU A 65 58.46 65.27 -21.22
CA GLU A 65 57.06 65.49 -21.67
C GLU A 65 56.07 64.63 -20.83
N GLY A 66 56.51 63.74 -20.03
CA GLY A 66 55.64 62.78 -19.27
C GLY A 66 54.61 63.44 -18.35
N ASN A 67 54.73 64.79 -18.14
CA ASN A 67 53.70 65.60 -17.46
C ASN A 67 52.79 66.38 -18.38
N SER A 68 52.99 66.28 -19.71
CA SER A 68 52.16 67.02 -20.67
C SER A 68 50.86 66.24 -20.98
N PHE A 69 49.80 67.00 -21.31
CA PHE A 69 48.55 66.47 -21.78
C PHE A 69 48.75 65.59 -23.02
N GLN A 70 49.54 66.11 -24.01
CA GLN A 70 49.73 65.43 -25.28
C GLN A 70 50.49 64.09 -25.14
N TRP A 71 51.48 64.02 -24.26
CA TRP A 71 52.25 62.82 -24.04
C TRP A 71 51.37 61.74 -23.35
N ASN A 72 50.67 62.11 -22.27
CA ASN A 72 49.80 61.23 -21.52
C ASN A 72 48.67 60.69 -22.42
N ARG A 73 48.07 61.54 -23.25
CA ARG A 73 47.03 61.05 -24.16
C ARG A 73 47.57 60.06 -25.18
N ARG A 74 48.72 60.28 -25.77
CA ARG A 74 49.33 59.43 -26.80
C ARG A 74 49.82 58.09 -26.18
N ALA A 75 50.51 58.19 -25.07
CA ALA A 75 50.99 57.02 -24.33
C ALA A 75 49.80 56.14 -23.80
N GLY A 76 48.82 56.80 -23.22
CA GLY A 76 47.58 56.17 -22.82
C GLY A 76 46.91 55.43 -23.96
N TYR A 77 46.82 56.04 -25.15
CA TYR A 77 46.30 55.45 -26.37
C TYR A 77 47.07 54.19 -26.78
N SER A 78 48.43 54.23 -26.76
CA SER A 78 49.26 53.08 -27.09
C SER A 78 49.09 51.97 -26.06
N TYR A 79 49.10 52.30 -24.77
CA TYR A 79 48.86 51.30 -23.71
C TYR A 79 47.50 50.61 -23.78
N PHE A 80 46.45 51.42 -24.14
CA PHE A 80 45.09 50.88 -24.23
C PHE A 80 44.97 49.79 -25.32
N PHE A 81 45.52 50.08 -26.52
CA PHE A 81 45.46 49.12 -27.62
C PHE A 81 46.48 47.99 -27.51
N LEU A 82 47.45 48.10 -26.61
CA LEU A 82 48.32 47.01 -26.19
C LEU A 82 47.76 46.22 -24.99
N GLU A 83 46.51 46.51 -24.59
CA GLU A 83 45.80 45.91 -23.48
C GLU A 83 46.51 46.06 -22.10
N ASP A 84 47.48 46.99 -22.01
CA ASP A 84 48.11 47.38 -20.72
C ASP A 84 47.20 48.42 -20.03
N PHE A 85 46.04 47.97 -19.57
CA PHE A 85 45.04 48.88 -19.01
C PHE A 85 45.50 49.58 -17.73
N VAL A 86 46.40 49.00 -16.98
CA VAL A 86 46.94 49.62 -15.77
C VAL A 86 47.81 50.87 -16.09
N ASN A 87 48.64 50.79 -17.09
CA ASN A 87 49.44 51.95 -17.51
C ASN A 87 48.60 52.92 -18.40
N ALA A 88 47.65 52.44 -19.15
CA ALA A 88 46.65 53.24 -19.86
C ALA A 88 45.85 54.11 -18.89
N GLU A 89 45.36 53.52 -17.77
CA GLU A 89 44.66 54.24 -16.69
C GLU A 89 45.48 55.42 -16.16
N LYS A 90 46.71 55.14 -15.73
CA LYS A 90 47.62 56.20 -15.18
C LYS A 90 47.78 57.36 -16.15
N CYS A 91 48.00 57.06 -17.42
CA CYS A 91 48.19 58.09 -18.46
C CYS A 91 46.89 58.89 -18.70
N PHE A 92 45.77 58.23 -18.87
CA PHE A 92 44.50 58.92 -19.15
C PHE A 92 43.97 59.66 -17.92
N LEU A 93 44.16 59.19 -16.70
CA LEU A 93 43.86 60.00 -15.51
C LEU A 93 44.65 61.29 -15.44
N LYS A 94 45.97 61.22 -15.71
CA LYS A 94 46.81 62.37 -15.72
C LYS A 94 46.42 63.33 -16.87
N ALA A 95 46.05 62.81 -18.02
CA ALA A 95 45.51 63.68 -19.13
C ALA A 95 44.19 64.31 -18.72
N TYR A 96 43.29 63.55 -18.03
CA TYR A 96 42.02 64.07 -17.54
C TYR A 96 42.15 65.14 -16.46
N GLU A 97 43.13 65.02 -15.57
CA GLU A 97 43.47 66.04 -14.58
C GLU A 97 43.90 67.34 -15.23
N LEU A 98 44.59 67.25 -16.37
CA LEU A 98 45.11 68.45 -17.13
C LEU A 98 44.01 69.10 -17.98
N ASP A 99 43.09 68.29 -18.50
CA ASP A 99 41.86 68.76 -19.22
C ASP A 99 40.68 67.87 -18.95
N PRO A 100 39.84 68.17 -17.92
CA PRO A 100 38.66 67.40 -17.59
C PRO A 100 37.54 67.53 -18.66
N ASN A 101 37.60 68.44 -19.56
CA ASN A 101 36.59 68.63 -20.60
C ASN A 101 36.87 67.85 -21.90
N ASP A 102 38.05 67.23 -21.99
CA ASP A 102 38.37 66.37 -23.14
C ASP A 102 37.53 65.13 -23.16
N LYS A 103 36.60 65.05 -24.10
CA LYS A 103 35.64 63.91 -24.23
C LYS A 103 36.33 62.62 -24.63
N ASP A 104 37.41 62.67 -25.37
CA ASP A 104 38.15 61.50 -25.79
C ASP A 104 38.83 60.81 -24.59
N ASN A 105 39.42 61.58 -23.67
CA ASN A 105 40.00 61.08 -22.46
C ASN A 105 38.93 60.34 -21.57
N SER A 106 37.77 60.98 -21.42
CA SER A 106 36.64 60.37 -20.72
C SER A 106 36.16 59.06 -21.38
N TYR A 107 36.11 59.09 -22.74
CA TYR A 107 35.72 57.90 -23.50
C TYR A 107 36.71 56.71 -23.29
N PHE A 108 38.02 57.01 -23.33
CA PHE A 108 39.04 55.99 -23.07
C PHE A 108 39.02 55.50 -21.61
N LEU A 109 38.83 56.37 -20.63
CA LEU A 109 38.67 55.97 -19.22
C LEU A 109 37.48 55.04 -19.02
N ILE A 110 36.33 55.32 -19.63
CA ILE A 110 35.18 54.41 -19.62
C ILE A 110 35.57 53.04 -20.22
N GLY A 111 36.28 53.05 -21.37
CA GLY A 111 36.75 51.80 -22.00
C GLY A 111 37.73 51.01 -21.13
N ILE A 112 38.69 51.68 -20.49
CA ILE A 112 39.65 51.06 -19.59
C ILE A 112 38.93 50.41 -18.39
N TYR A 113 38.09 51.17 -17.70
CA TYR A 113 37.42 50.67 -16.52
C TYR A 113 36.41 49.56 -16.85
N THR A 114 35.74 49.60 -17.99
CA THR A 114 34.89 48.50 -18.43
C THR A 114 35.70 47.25 -18.80
N SER A 115 36.93 47.44 -19.36
CA SER A 115 37.84 46.31 -19.64
C SER A 115 38.40 45.71 -18.36
N LEU A 116 38.89 46.55 -17.42
CA LEU A 116 39.37 46.11 -16.10
C LEU A 116 38.27 45.40 -15.31
N SER A 117 37.04 45.90 -15.35
CA SER A 117 35.88 45.24 -14.71
C SER A 117 35.67 43.86 -15.26
N ARG A 118 35.73 43.65 -16.58
CA ARG A 118 35.60 42.31 -17.19
C ARG A 118 36.74 41.37 -16.81
N ILE A 119 37.98 41.87 -16.78
CA ILE A 119 39.15 41.08 -16.38
C ILE A 119 39.01 40.60 -14.91
N GLU A 120 38.56 41.48 -14.02
CA GLU A 120 38.35 41.09 -12.62
C GLU A 120 37.14 40.14 -12.46
N ASP A 121 36.11 40.28 -13.28
CA ASP A 121 34.98 39.34 -13.36
C ASP A 121 35.45 37.94 -13.81
N GLU A 122 36.28 37.86 -14.87
CA GLU A 122 36.88 36.61 -15.35
C GLU A 122 37.79 35.96 -14.28
N ASN A 123 38.47 36.79 -13.45
CA ASN A 123 39.26 36.35 -12.31
C ASN A 123 38.42 36.03 -11.06
N SER A 124 37.08 36.02 -11.15
CA SER A 124 36.14 35.77 -10.06
C SER A 124 36.25 36.79 -8.90
N ASN A 125 36.72 38.01 -9.17
CA ASN A 125 36.84 39.08 -8.19
C ASN A 125 35.69 40.08 -8.29
N SER A 126 34.52 39.64 -7.81
CA SER A 126 33.23 40.37 -7.93
C SER A 126 33.28 41.79 -7.40
N GLU A 127 33.93 41.98 -6.22
CA GLU A 127 34.00 43.29 -5.55
C GLU A 127 34.74 44.32 -6.43
N LYS A 128 35.92 43.96 -6.96
CA LYS A 128 36.69 44.82 -7.84
C LYS A 128 36.06 45.04 -9.21
N ALA A 129 35.40 44.00 -9.76
CA ALA A 129 34.68 44.09 -11.00
C ALA A 129 33.58 45.18 -10.92
N ILE A 130 32.78 45.15 -9.84
CA ILE A 130 31.77 46.18 -9.58
C ILE A 130 32.39 47.54 -9.30
N GLU A 131 33.52 47.63 -8.56
CA GLU A 131 34.25 48.85 -8.28
C GLU A 131 34.68 49.54 -9.59
N TYR A 132 35.29 48.80 -10.51
CA TYR A 132 35.68 49.32 -11.82
C TYR A 132 34.48 49.72 -12.68
N ALA A 133 33.37 49.02 -12.62
CA ALA A 133 32.15 49.42 -13.31
C ALA A 133 31.58 50.76 -12.76
N LEU A 134 31.67 50.97 -11.44
CA LEU A 134 31.32 52.26 -10.81
C LEU A 134 32.30 53.37 -11.18
N GLU A 135 33.60 53.09 -11.30
CA GLU A 135 34.57 54.05 -11.78
C GLU A 135 34.27 54.47 -13.21
N ALA A 136 33.95 53.52 -14.13
CA ALA A 136 33.57 53.82 -15.51
C ALA A 136 32.41 54.85 -15.58
N LYS A 137 31.42 54.72 -14.69
CA LYS A 137 30.25 55.62 -14.63
C LYS A 137 30.63 57.05 -14.28
N LYS A 138 31.67 57.29 -13.51
CA LYS A 138 32.10 58.67 -13.12
C LYS A 138 32.55 59.51 -14.29
N TYR A 139 33.04 58.90 -15.38
CA TYR A 139 33.54 59.58 -16.59
C TYR A 139 32.51 59.74 -17.70
N ALA A 140 31.23 59.38 -17.47
CA ALA A 140 30.15 59.60 -18.38
C ALA A 140 29.92 61.10 -18.54
N PHE A 141 29.93 61.63 -19.80
CA PHE A 141 29.91 63.05 -20.12
C PHE A 141 28.71 63.49 -20.98
N ASN A 142 27.92 62.55 -21.43
CA ASN A 142 26.68 62.78 -22.16
C ASN A 142 25.66 61.68 -21.91
N GLU A 143 24.45 61.83 -22.41
CA GLU A 143 23.35 60.87 -22.19
C GLU A 143 23.67 59.48 -22.76
N GLU A 144 24.36 59.39 -23.88
CA GLU A 144 24.77 58.16 -24.53
C GLU A 144 25.76 57.34 -23.63
N THR A 145 26.82 58.05 -23.17
CA THR A 145 27.84 57.43 -22.30
C THR A 145 27.29 57.13 -20.92
N GLU A 146 26.37 57.94 -20.40
CA GLU A 146 25.64 57.63 -19.15
C GLU A 146 24.79 56.35 -19.28
N LEU A 147 24.05 56.23 -20.38
CA LEU A 147 23.25 55.03 -20.66
C LEU A 147 24.14 53.79 -20.77
N ARG A 148 25.23 53.90 -21.55
CA ARG A 148 26.19 52.81 -21.77
C ARG A 148 26.83 52.35 -20.46
N THR A 149 27.30 53.25 -19.60
CA THR A 149 27.93 52.91 -18.32
C THR A 149 26.92 52.39 -17.31
N ASN A 150 25.71 52.94 -17.28
CA ASN A 150 24.62 52.40 -16.44
C ASN A 150 24.21 50.98 -16.88
N SER A 151 24.07 50.73 -18.18
CA SER A 151 23.75 49.39 -18.69
C SER A 151 24.85 48.37 -18.34
N PHE A 152 26.13 48.81 -18.48
CA PHE A 152 27.25 47.96 -18.10
C PHE A 152 27.28 47.66 -16.58
N LEU A 153 27.06 48.70 -15.75
CA LEU A 153 27.02 48.53 -14.29
C LEU A 153 25.84 47.64 -13.85
N ALA A 154 24.68 47.81 -14.46
CA ALA A 154 23.52 46.96 -14.20
C ALA A 154 23.83 45.49 -14.53
N TRP A 155 24.45 45.27 -15.71
CA TRP A 155 24.86 43.91 -16.12
C TRP A 155 25.91 43.31 -15.17
N MET A 156 26.86 44.11 -14.63
CA MET A 156 27.81 43.65 -13.61
C MET A 156 27.13 43.28 -12.30
N TYR A 157 26.20 44.10 -11.81
CA TYR A 157 25.41 43.75 -10.62
C TYR A 157 24.61 42.46 -10.80
N ASP A 158 24.03 42.26 -11.96
CA ASP A 158 23.24 41.10 -12.30
C ASP A 158 24.09 39.82 -12.31
N ARG A 159 25.26 39.84 -12.96
CA ARG A 159 26.21 38.72 -12.98
C ARG A 159 26.67 38.31 -11.57
N HIS A 160 26.74 39.23 -10.62
CA HIS A 160 27.13 39.01 -9.26
C HIS A 160 25.94 38.86 -8.28
N MET A 161 24.73 38.56 -8.80
CA MET A 161 23.50 38.32 -8.06
C MET A 161 23.03 39.49 -7.18
N GLU A 162 23.52 40.72 -7.45
CA GLU A 162 23.06 41.95 -6.78
C GLU A 162 21.81 42.52 -7.51
N TYR A 163 20.81 41.68 -7.74
CA TYR A 163 19.66 41.93 -8.58
C TYR A 163 18.87 43.20 -8.22
N THR A 164 18.78 43.54 -6.93
CA THR A 164 18.06 44.74 -6.47
C THR A 164 18.72 46.02 -6.94
N LYS A 165 20.07 46.08 -6.94
CA LYS A 165 20.81 47.23 -7.46
C LYS A 165 20.73 47.31 -8.98
N ALA A 166 20.80 46.18 -9.65
CA ALA A 166 20.60 46.12 -11.10
C ALA A 166 19.20 46.62 -11.48
N GLU A 167 18.15 46.12 -10.80
CA GLU A 167 16.77 46.55 -11.02
C GLU A 167 16.59 48.06 -10.91
N GLU A 168 17.15 48.72 -9.88
CA GLU A 168 17.04 50.17 -9.70
C GLU A 168 17.57 50.92 -10.90
N ILE A 169 18.75 50.53 -11.41
CA ILE A 169 19.38 51.16 -12.58
C ILE A 169 18.55 50.93 -13.84
N ILE A 170 18.11 49.69 -14.08
CA ILE A 170 17.36 49.32 -15.28
C ILE A 170 15.99 50.02 -15.31
N ARG A 171 15.29 50.11 -14.17
CA ARG A 171 14.03 50.86 -14.08
C ARG A 171 14.22 52.35 -14.38
N ASN A 172 15.37 52.93 -14.03
CA ASN A 172 15.70 54.32 -14.40
C ASN A 172 15.88 54.44 -15.93
N ILE A 173 16.53 53.46 -16.56
CA ILE A 173 16.68 53.40 -18.02
C ILE A 173 15.30 53.32 -18.69
N LEU A 174 14.42 52.40 -18.23
CA LEU A 174 13.06 52.25 -18.73
C LEU A 174 12.18 53.47 -18.45
N GLY A 175 12.44 54.21 -17.38
CA GLY A 175 11.77 55.50 -17.10
C GLY A 175 12.03 56.56 -18.17
N ARG A 176 13.18 56.53 -18.84
CA ARG A 176 13.55 57.42 -19.96
C ARG A 176 13.07 56.86 -21.31
N ASN A 177 13.17 55.55 -21.53
CA ASN A 177 12.74 54.88 -22.75
C ASN A 177 12.01 53.56 -22.41
N LYS A 178 10.68 53.58 -22.46
CA LYS A 178 9.85 52.42 -22.11
C LYS A 178 9.97 51.24 -23.07
N ASP A 179 10.41 51.53 -24.30
CA ASP A 179 10.56 50.55 -25.37
C ASP A 179 12.02 50.11 -25.55
N ASP A 180 12.86 50.30 -24.53
CA ASP A 180 14.23 49.79 -24.54
C ASP A 180 14.25 48.29 -24.42
N VAL A 181 14.53 47.63 -25.53
CA VAL A 181 14.47 46.19 -25.69
C VAL A 181 15.46 45.47 -24.76
N TRP A 182 16.68 46.04 -24.63
CA TRP A 182 17.70 45.47 -23.74
C TRP A 182 17.25 45.57 -22.27
N ALA A 183 16.81 46.77 -21.87
CA ALA A 183 16.38 47.00 -20.49
C ALA A 183 15.16 46.17 -20.09
N CYS A 184 14.21 45.92 -21.02
CA CYS A 184 13.12 45.00 -20.76
C CYS A 184 13.62 43.57 -20.50
N ALA A 185 14.52 43.07 -21.35
CA ALA A 185 15.03 41.69 -21.20
C ALA A 185 15.85 41.52 -19.92
N GLU A 186 16.73 42.46 -19.60
CA GLU A 186 17.56 42.43 -18.38
C GLU A 186 16.73 42.63 -17.10
N LEU A 187 15.68 43.47 -17.13
CA LEU A 187 14.80 43.59 -15.98
C LEU A 187 14.05 42.27 -15.72
N GLY A 188 13.58 41.61 -16.78
CA GLY A 188 13.02 40.26 -16.66
C GLY A 188 14.01 39.31 -16.03
N TYR A 189 15.28 39.35 -16.42
CA TYR A 189 16.34 38.52 -15.86
C TYR A 189 16.57 38.81 -14.36
N CYS A 190 16.74 40.09 -13.98
CA CYS A 190 16.92 40.52 -12.60
C CYS A 190 15.74 40.11 -11.71
N LEU A 191 14.50 40.23 -12.20
CA LEU A 191 13.30 39.85 -11.47
C LEU A 191 13.20 38.34 -11.29
N ALA A 192 13.57 37.58 -12.34
CA ALA A 192 13.65 36.10 -12.21
C ALA A 192 14.70 35.69 -11.19
N GLY A 193 15.85 36.36 -11.11
CA GLY A 193 16.87 36.15 -10.09
C GLY A 193 16.42 36.50 -8.67
N GLN A 194 15.42 37.38 -8.54
CA GLN A 194 14.75 37.69 -7.27
C GLN A 194 13.55 36.80 -6.96
N GLU A 195 13.34 35.75 -7.75
CA GLU A 195 12.19 34.81 -7.64
C GLU A 195 10.81 35.47 -7.90
N ARG A 196 10.79 36.63 -8.53
CA ARG A 196 9.57 37.39 -8.93
C ARG A 196 9.17 37.01 -10.35
N TYR A 197 8.81 35.72 -10.52
CA TYR A 197 8.67 35.07 -11.82
C TYR A 197 7.54 35.65 -12.68
N GLU A 198 6.39 35.98 -12.08
CA GLU A 198 5.26 36.60 -12.81
C GLU A 198 5.65 37.96 -13.38
N GLU A 199 6.27 38.84 -12.58
CA GLU A 199 6.74 40.12 -13.02
C GLU A 199 7.85 39.98 -14.08
N ALA A 200 8.75 39.01 -13.92
CA ALA A 200 9.80 38.73 -14.90
C ALA A 200 9.20 38.39 -16.27
N LEU A 201 8.17 37.56 -16.31
CA LEU A 201 7.47 37.19 -17.54
C LEU A 201 6.84 38.40 -18.23
N GLU A 202 6.27 39.36 -17.49
CA GLU A 202 5.72 40.57 -18.09
C GLU A 202 6.78 41.31 -18.91
N TYR A 203 7.98 41.47 -18.37
CA TYR A 203 9.08 42.14 -19.05
C TYR A 203 9.70 41.33 -20.20
N PHE A 204 9.78 40.01 -20.06
CA PHE A 204 10.17 39.12 -21.17
C PHE A 204 9.16 39.19 -22.33
N PHE A 205 7.86 39.26 -22.05
CA PHE A 205 6.84 39.47 -23.08
C PHE A 205 6.97 40.83 -23.75
N MET A 206 7.33 41.89 -23.01
CA MET A 206 7.61 43.19 -23.59
C MET A 206 8.81 43.12 -24.54
N ALA A 207 9.89 42.45 -24.13
CA ALA A 207 11.08 42.26 -24.97
C ALA A 207 10.75 41.43 -26.24
N GLU A 208 9.97 40.34 -26.11
CA GLU A 208 9.51 39.53 -27.25
C GLU A 208 8.66 40.35 -28.23
N LYS A 209 7.73 41.17 -27.72
CA LYS A 209 6.86 42.03 -28.51
C LYS A 209 7.65 43.07 -29.28
N LEU A 210 8.75 43.54 -28.70
CA LEU A 210 9.69 44.48 -29.35
C LEU A 210 10.66 43.76 -30.32
N ASN A 211 10.37 42.50 -30.65
CA ASN A 211 11.07 41.66 -31.63
C ASN A 211 12.45 41.12 -31.18
N LYS A 212 12.69 41.05 -29.87
CA LYS A 212 13.89 40.39 -29.34
C LYS A 212 13.64 38.90 -29.13
N LYS A 213 13.86 38.09 -30.17
CA LYS A 213 13.70 36.64 -30.18
C LYS A 213 15.04 35.95 -29.97
N GLU A 214 15.53 35.99 -28.74
CA GLU A 214 16.80 35.39 -28.38
C GLU A 214 16.59 34.13 -27.52
N ILE A 215 17.40 33.12 -27.79
CA ILE A 215 17.33 31.79 -27.09
C ILE A 215 17.37 31.98 -25.60
N TRP A 216 18.27 32.79 -25.05
CA TRP A 216 18.42 32.98 -23.62
C TRP A 216 17.16 33.55 -22.93
N ILE A 217 16.42 34.45 -23.62
CA ILE A 217 15.16 34.98 -23.09
C ILE A 217 14.13 33.84 -22.96
N TYR A 218 13.97 33.04 -24.00
CA TYR A 218 13.03 31.91 -23.98
C TYR A 218 13.43 30.88 -22.95
N LYS A 219 14.73 30.57 -22.78
CA LYS A 219 15.22 29.69 -21.70
C LYS A 219 14.85 30.22 -20.30
N LYS A 220 14.99 31.56 -20.09
CA LYS A 220 14.58 32.18 -18.82
C LYS A 220 13.08 32.15 -18.61
N MET A 221 12.28 32.32 -19.66
CA MET A 221 10.83 32.15 -19.58
C MET A 221 10.46 30.71 -19.23
N VAL A 222 11.12 29.71 -19.80
CA VAL A 222 10.95 28.30 -19.41
C VAL A 222 11.22 28.13 -17.92
N THR A 223 12.33 28.68 -17.42
CA THR A 223 12.68 28.64 -16.00
C THR A 223 11.58 29.26 -15.12
N CYS A 224 11.10 30.45 -15.49
CA CYS A 224 10.02 31.15 -14.78
C CYS A 224 8.75 30.26 -14.71
N TYR A 225 8.30 29.73 -15.85
CA TYR A 225 7.13 28.86 -15.91
C TYR A 225 7.29 27.53 -15.12
N LYS A 226 8.51 26.97 -15.11
CA LYS A 226 8.81 25.81 -14.27
C LYS A 226 8.60 26.12 -12.79
N HIS A 227 9.11 27.25 -12.31
CA HIS A 227 8.92 27.67 -10.91
C HIS A 227 7.47 28.01 -10.57
N LEU A 228 6.71 28.57 -11.51
CA LEU A 228 5.28 28.82 -11.36
C LEU A 228 4.41 27.55 -11.49
N ASN A 229 5.02 26.41 -11.80
CA ASN A 229 4.35 25.14 -12.09
C ASN A 229 3.37 25.21 -13.28
N GLU A 230 3.59 26.16 -14.20
CA GLU A 230 2.83 26.33 -15.45
C GLU A 230 3.46 25.51 -16.59
N LYS A 231 3.35 24.18 -16.49
CA LYS A 231 4.10 23.22 -17.32
C LYS A 231 3.79 23.35 -18.82
N GLU A 232 2.53 23.58 -19.19
CA GLU A 232 2.12 23.69 -20.61
C GLU A 232 2.71 24.95 -21.27
N GLU A 233 2.77 26.06 -20.56
CA GLU A 233 3.44 27.26 -21.07
C GLU A 233 4.96 27.05 -21.14
N ALA A 234 5.56 26.39 -20.16
CA ALA A 234 6.97 26.00 -20.22
C ALA A 234 7.27 25.16 -21.48
N LEU A 235 6.47 24.16 -21.79
CA LEU A 235 6.60 23.34 -23.02
C LEU A 235 6.55 24.20 -24.28
N LYS A 236 5.62 25.14 -24.36
CA LYS A 236 5.48 26.03 -25.49
C LYS A 236 6.75 26.86 -25.75
N TYR A 237 7.39 27.36 -24.69
CA TYR A 237 8.62 28.12 -24.80
C TYR A 237 9.84 27.25 -25.08
N CYS A 238 9.88 26.01 -24.57
CA CYS A 238 10.88 25.02 -24.99
C CYS A 238 10.86 24.80 -26.50
N PHE A 239 9.67 24.67 -27.11
CA PHE A 239 9.56 24.52 -28.57
C PHE A 239 10.04 25.77 -29.33
N LYS A 240 9.80 26.97 -28.80
CA LYS A 240 10.36 28.19 -29.40
C LYS A 240 11.90 28.24 -29.40
N VAL A 241 12.52 27.65 -28.36
CA VAL A 241 13.99 27.50 -28.34
C VAL A 241 14.42 26.48 -29.40
N LEU A 242 13.76 25.32 -29.50
CA LEU A 242 14.10 24.29 -30.49
C LEU A 242 13.89 24.75 -31.95
N GLU A 243 12.98 25.72 -32.19
CA GLU A 243 12.84 26.35 -33.50
C GLU A 243 14.09 27.18 -33.88
N LEU A 244 14.84 27.69 -32.90
CA LEU A 244 16.04 28.48 -33.07
C LEU A 244 17.33 27.67 -33.01
N ASP A 245 17.34 26.68 -32.13
CA ASP A 245 18.42 25.70 -31.94
C ASP A 245 17.81 24.31 -31.61
N ALA A 246 17.77 23.45 -32.62
CA ALA A 246 17.17 22.11 -32.51
C ALA A 246 18.00 21.12 -31.69
N GLU A 247 19.22 21.48 -31.31
CA GLU A 247 20.16 20.62 -30.60
C GLU A 247 20.53 21.17 -29.22
N ASP A 248 19.78 22.17 -28.73
CA ASP A 248 19.97 22.73 -27.41
C ASP A 248 19.71 21.69 -26.31
N ARG A 249 20.79 21.19 -25.71
CA ARG A 249 20.72 20.09 -24.72
C ARG A 249 19.97 20.46 -23.45
N ASP A 250 20.13 21.72 -22.99
CA ASP A 250 19.44 22.15 -21.75
C ASP A 250 17.92 22.09 -21.94
N ILE A 251 17.45 22.52 -23.12
CA ILE A 251 16.02 22.49 -23.44
C ILE A 251 15.49 21.09 -23.72
N LEU A 252 16.29 20.23 -24.34
CA LEU A 252 15.92 18.81 -24.48
C LEU A 252 15.79 18.13 -23.10
N THR A 253 16.69 18.47 -22.17
CA THR A 253 16.63 18.03 -20.76
C THR A 253 15.38 18.57 -20.08
N ASP A 254 15.08 19.88 -20.24
CA ASP A 254 13.87 20.49 -19.70
C ASP A 254 12.58 19.85 -20.25
N LEU A 255 12.56 19.52 -21.54
CA LEU A 255 11.44 18.82 -22.17
C LEU A 255 11.24 17.43 -21.61
N ALA A 256 12.33 16.66 -21.49
CA ALA A 256 12.26 15.33 -20.88
C ALA A 256 11.66 15.40 -19.46
N TRP A 257 12.16 16.32 -18.64
CA TRP A 257 11.66 16.53 -17.29
C TRP A 257 10.21 17.03 -17.24
N LEU A 258 9.82 17.98 -18.12
CA LEU A 258 8.45 18.48 -18.18
C LEU A 258 7.46 17.37 -18.57
N TYR A 259 7.80 16.55 -19.55
CA TYR A 259 6.97 15.45 -19.98
C TYR A 259 6.89 14.35 -18.91
N ASP A 260 8.00 14.05 -18.22
CA ASP A 260 8.00 13.14 -17.08
C ASP A 260 7.06 13.64 -15.96
N THR A 261 7.21 14.88 -15.55
CA THR A 261 6.39 15.47 -14.48
C THR A 261 4.91 15.63 -14.83
N THR A 262 4.55 15.52 -16.13
CA THR A 262 3.15 15.48 -16.62
C THR A 262 2.67 14.06 -16.92
N ALA A 263 3.42 13.04 -16.51
CA ALA A 263 3.16 11.63 -16.74
C ALA A 263 3.03 11.24 -18.23
N ARG A 264 3.68 11.97 -19.12
CA ARG A 264 3.75 11.71 -20.57
C ARG A 264 5.08 11.05 -20.91
N TYR A 265 5.27 9.83 -20.41
CA TYR A 265 6.55 9.14 -20.38
C TYR A 265 7.08 8.77 -21.78
N GLU A 266 6.20 8.40 -22.73
CA GLU A 266 6.60 8.12 -24.11
C GLU A 266 7.18 9.35 -24.81
N GLU A 267 6.61 10.54 -24.53
CA GLU A 267 7.16 11.78 -25.07
C GLU A 267 8.49 12.13 -24.40
N ALA A 268 8.62 11.93 -23.09
CA ALA A 268 9.88 12.13 -22.37
C ALA A 268 11.01 11.28 -22.99
N LEU A 269 10.74 10.00 -23.26
CA LEU A 269 11.71 9.09 -23.87
C LEU A 269 12.26 9.60 -25.20
N LYS A 270 11.43 10.20 -26.06
CA LYS A 270 11.89 10.75 -27.37
C LYS A 270 12.97 11.82 -27.20
N TYR A 271 12.85 12.65 -26.18
CA TYR A 271 13.83 13.72 -25.93
C TYR A 271 15.08 13.18 -25.22
N LEU A 272 14.94 12.17 -24.38
CA LEU A 272 16.07 11.45 -23.81
C LEU A 272 16.86 10.69 -24.90
N GLU A 273 16.18 10.03 -25.85
CA GLU A 273 16.80 9.41 -27.04
C GLU A 273 17.58 10.46 -27.85
N ARG A 274 17.01 11.66 -28.00
CA ARG A 274 17.70 12.72 -28.72
C ARG A 274 18.95 13.23 -27.99
N LEU A 275 18.90 13.31 -26.65
CA LEU A 275 20.07 13.65 -25.83
C LEU A 275 21.18 12.59 -25.98
N GLU A 276 20.81 11.31 -25.96
CA GLU A 276 21.76 10.19 -26.17
C GLU A 276 22.39 10.25 -27.57
N GLU A 277 21.61 10.54 -28.64
CA GLU A 277 22.13 10.74 -30.01
C GLU A 277 23.14 11.89 -30.09
N LEU A 278 22.97 12.93 -29.26
CA LEU A 278 23.89 14.04 -29.13
C LEU A 278 25.09 13.74 -28.24
N GLY A 279 25.21 12.49 -27.75
CA GLY A 279 26.32 12.02 -26.95
C GLY A 279 26.22 12.38 -25.47
N GLN A 280 25.03 12.69 -24.97
CA GLN A 280 24.77 12.87 -23.54
C GLN A 280 24.32 11.53 -22.93
N ASP A 281 25.27 10.80 -22.38
CA ASP A 281 25.06 9.48 -21.72
C ASP A 281 25.57 9.56 -20.27
N ASP A 282 25.06 10.54 -19.54
CA ASP A 282 25.39 10.83 -18.15
C ASP A 282 24.47 10.08 -17.17
N ALA A 283 24.78 10.16 -15.87
CA ALA A 283 24.00 9.53 -14.81
C ALA A 283 22.55 10.05 -14.78
N TRP A 284 22.36 11.34 -14.98
CA TRP A 284 21.03 11.96 -14.96
C TRP A 284 20.15 11.41 -16.11
N THR A 285 20.68 11.46 -17.35
CA THR A 285 19.96 10.99 -18.54
C THR A 285 19.54 9.52 -18.41
N ASN A 286 20.44 8.65 -17.96
CA ASN A 286 20.14 7.23 -17.74
C ASN A 286 19.17 7.01 -16.57
N THR A 287 19.20 7.83 -15.54
CA THR A 287 18.25 7.77 -14.42
C THR A 287 16.83 8.12 -14.90
N GLU A 288 16.68 9.20 -15.68
CA GLU A 288 15.40 9.60 -16.26
C GLU A 288 14.85 8.57 -17.25
N PHE A 289 15.72 7.99 -18.10
CA PHE A 289 15.34 6.83 -18.94
C PHE A 289 14.77 5.70 -18.10
N GLY A 290 15.51 5.28 -17.09
CA GLY A 290 15.11 4.21 -16.19
C GLY A 290 13.80 4.51 -15.47
N TYR A 291 13.62 5.76 -15.05
CA TYR A 291 12.39 6.20 -14.42
C TYR A 291 11.20 6.13 -15.38
N CYS A 292 11.28 6.75 -16.56
CA CYS A 292 10.21 6.74 -17.56
C CYS A 292 9.85 5.31 -17.99
N LEU A 293 10.86 4.48 -18.31
CA LEU A 293 10.66 3.07 -18.67
C LEU A 293 9.97 2.29 -17.53
N SER A 294 10.36 2.54 -16.28
CA SER A 294 9.74 1.90 -15.13
C SER A 294 8.25 2.25 -14.98
N LYS A 295 7.87 3.49 -15.32
CA LYS A 295 6.47 3.95 -15.29
C LYS A 295 5.63 3.36 -16.43
N LEU A 296 6.27 3.05 -17.55
CA LEU A 296 5.65 2.37 -18.70
C LEU A 296 5.59 0.84 -18.55
N GLY A 297 6.09 0.29 -17.44
CA GLY A 297 6.11 -1.15 -17.21
C GLY A 297 7.23 -1.92 -17.95
N ARG A 298 8.18 -1.20 -18.58
CA ARG A 298 9.34 -1.76 -19.28
C ARG A 298 10.49 -1.98 -18.30
N TYR A 299 10.28 -2.87 -17.32
CA TYR A 299 11.15 -2.97 -16.14
C TYR A 299 12.57 -3.48 -16.44
N GLU A 300 12.73 -4.43 -17.37
CA GLU A 300 14.04 -4.96 -17.76
C GLU A 300 14.91 -3.86 -18.39
N GLU A 301 14.35 -3.09 -19.31
CA GLU A 301 15.03 -1.96 -19.94
C GLU A 301 15.33 -0.85 -18.93
N ALA A 302 14.42 -0.61 -18.01
CA ALA A 302 14.64 0.34 -16.91
C ALA A 302 15.84 -0.06 -16.05
N ILE A 303 15.97 -1.35 -15.72
CA ILE A 303 17.10 -1.88 -14.93
C ILE A 303 18.42 -1.69 -15.69
N GLU A 304 18.44 -1.93 -17.00
CA GLU A 304 19.64 -1.70 -17.81
C GLU A 304 20.09 -0.23 -17.75
N ARG A 305 19.16 0.71 -17.96
CA ARG A 305 19.45 2.15 -17.90
C ARG A 305 19.90 2.61 -16.51
N LEU A 306 19.22 2.15 -15.47
CA LEU A 306 19.60 2.49 -14.08
C LEU A 306 20.98 1.94 -13.70
N ASN A 307 21.37 0.77 -14.21
CA ASN A 307 22.73 0.24 -14.02
C ASN A 307 23.77 1.11 -14.74
N ARG A 308 23.50 1.55 -15.98
CA ARG A 308 24.38 2.52 -16.69
C ARG A 308 24.51 3.83 -15.89
N ALA A 309 23.42 4.31 -15.28
CA ALA A 309 23.48 5.48 -14.42
C ALA A 309 24.39 5.27 -13.21
N LEU A 310 24.46 4.07 -12.65
CA LEU A 310 25.41 3.74 -11.56
C LEU A 310 26.86 3.68 -12.02
N GLU A 311 27.12 3.26 -13.27
CA GLU A 311 28.45 3.13 -13.85
C GLU A 311 29.05 4.45 -14.39
N ALA A 312 28.22 5.47 -14.59
CA ALA A 312 28.68 6.77 -15.10
C ALA A 312 29.62 7.47 -14.10
N ASP A 313 30.70 8.08 -14.60
CA ASP A 313 31.78 8.68 -13.79
C ASP A 313 31.53 10.14 -13.36
N ASP A 314 30.38 10.70 -13.67
CA ASP A 314 29.97 12.07 -13.35
C ASP A 314 29.46 12.18 -11.88
N ASP A 315 30.37 12.42 -10.97
CA ASP A 315 30.20 12.16 -9.55
C ASP A 315 29.43 13.21 -8.72
N GLU A 316 29.27 14.45 -9.19
CA GLU A 316 28.83 15.53 -8.29
C GLU A 316 27.30 15.63 -8.09
N ASP A 317 26.46 15.13 -9.01
CA ASP A 317 24.99 15.28 -8.95
C ASP A 317 24.19 13.95 -8.96
N LYS A 318 24.87 12.82 -8.75
CA LYS A 318 24.31 11.48 -8.84
C LYS A 318 23.51 11.09 -7.60
N ASP A 319 22.19 11.02 -7.71
CA ASP A 319 21.35 10.47 -6.62
C ASP A 319 21.38 8.94 -6.59
N VAL A 320 22.47 8.40 -6.06
CA VAL A 320 22.71 6.95 -5.93
C VAL A 320 21.59 6.28 -5.12
N ALA A 321 21.05 6.96 -4.11
CA ALA A 321 19.97 6.42 -3.28
C ALA A 321 18.68 6.26 -4.10
N PHE A 322 18.34 7.24 -4.92
CA PHE A 322 17.18 7.18 -5.81
C PHE A 322 17.32 6.06 -6.85
N ILE A 323 18.51 5.95 -7.48
CA ILE A 323 18.76 4.92 -8.50
C ILE A 323 18.58 3.52 -7.91
N TYR A 324 19.20 3.21 -6.75
CA TYR A 324 19.02 1.92 -6.10
C TYR A 324 17.58 1.68 -5.64
N ALA A 325 16.89 2.69 -5.14
CA ALA A 325 15.48 2.55 -4.78
C ALA A 325 14.61 2.21 -6.01
N ARG A 326 14.92 2.80 -7.15
CA ARG A 326 14.22 2.54 -8.41
C ARG A 326 14.55 1.16 -8.99
N LEU A 327 15.82 0.72 -8.91
CA LEU A 327 16.24 -0.63 -9.26
C LEU A 327 15.48 -1.67 -8.44
N GLY A 328 15.48 -1.51 -7.12
CA GLY A 328 14.73 -2.39 -6.23
C GLY A 328 13.24 -2.44 -6.56
N TRP A 329 12.64 -1.28 -6.89
CA TRP A 329 11.24 -1.23 -7.30
C TRP A 329 10.97 -1.99 -8.61
N CYS A 330 11.81 -1.82 -9.63
CA CYS A 330 11.70 -2.54 -10.91
C CYS A 330 11.85 -4.05 -10.70
N LYS A 331 12.87 -4.48 -9.96
CA LYS A 331 13.10 -5.90 -9.65
C LYS A 331 11.94 -6.52 -8.86
N ARG A 332 11.36 -5.78 -7.89
CA ARG A 332 10.16 -6.24 -7.18
C ARG A 332 8.98 -6.46 -8.13
N LYS A 333 8.80 -5.59 -9.12
CA LYS A 333 7.75 -5.74 -10.15
C LYS A 333 7.98 -6.96 -11.04
N LEU A 334 9.22 -7.39 -11.21
CA LEU A 334 9.60 -8.63 -11.90
C LEU A 334 9.64 -9.86 -10.98
N ASN A 335 9.17 -9.74 -9.74
CA ASN A 335 9.20 -10.79 -8.71
C ASN A 335 10.61 -11.26 -8.29
N MET A 336 11.64 -10.45 -8.56
CA MET A 336 13.04 -10.68 -8.16
C MET A 336 13.24 -10.11 -6.74
N TYR A 337 12.59 -10.71 -5.74
CA TYR A 337 12.44 -10.10 -4.41
C TYR A 337 13.75 -9.99 -3.63
N GLU A 338 14.62 -11.00 -3.69
CA GLU A 338 15.92 -11.02 -3.00
C GLU A 338 16.82 -9.90 -3.51
N GLU A 339 16.94 -9.78 -4.82
CA GLU A 339 17.75 -8.74 -5.46
C GLU A 339 17.15 -7.33 -5.21
N ALA A 340 15.81 -7.22 -5.22
CA ALA A 340 15.14 -5.97 -4.88
C ALA A 340 15.46 -5.52 -3.45
N ILE A 341 15.45 -6.43 -2.48
CA ILE A 341 15.80 -6.16 -1.09
C ILE A 341 17.26 -5.72 -0.97
N GLU A 342 18.17 -6.30 -1.76
CA GLU A 342 19.58 -5.90 -1.79
C GLU A 342 19.73 -4.45 -2.26
N ASP A 343 19.08 -4.10 -3.39
CA ASP A 343 19.10 -2.73 -3.91
C ASP A 343 18.48 -1.72 -2.92
N PHE A 344 17.35 -2.06 -2.29
CA PHE A 344 16.77 -1.21 -1.26
C PHE A 344 17.70 -1.01 -0.06
N ASN A 345 18.46 -2.03 0.32
CA ASN A 345 19.47 -1.90 1.37
C ASN A 345 20.64 -1.02 0.92
N GLN A 346 21.05 -1.04 -0.35
CA GLN A 346 22.01 -0.08 -0.89
C GLN A 346 21.44 1.34 -0.85
N ALA A 347 20.18 1.54 -1.29
CA ALA A 347 19.51 2.84 -1.20
C ALA A 347 19.52 3.40 0.24
N LYS A 348 19.30 2.57 1.24
CA LYS A 348 19.42 2.97 2.68
C LYS A 348 20.80 3.44 3.06
N LYS A 349 21.85 2.78 2.59
CA LYS A 349 23.25 3.17 2.88
C LYS A 349 23.59 4.54 2.30
N TRP A 350 23.00 4.88 1.16
CA TRP A 350 23.18 6.17 0.48
C TRP A 350 22.21 7.26 0.94
N GLY A 351 21.50 7.04 2.05
CA GLY A 351 20.65 8.06 2.66
C GLY A 351 19.24 8.20 2.07
N GLY A 352 18.78 7.20 1.34
CA GLY A 352 17.43 7.18 0.78
C GLY A 352 16.33 7.24 1.85
N ASN A 353 15.12 7.61 1.44
CA ASN A 353 13.97 7.76 2.33
C ASN A 353 13.62 6.46 3.06
N LEU A 354 13.92 6.41 4.35
CA LEU A 354 13.80 5.20 5.17
C LEU A 354 12.36 4.71 5.34
N ALA A 355 11.36 5.60 5.32
CA ALA A 355 9.97 5.20 5.36
C ALA A 355 9.58 4.44 4.09
N ILE A 356 9.82 5.03 2.92
CA ILE A 356 9.50 4.45 1.62
C ILE A 356 10.25 3.14 1.41
N ILE A 357 11.58 3.14 1.65
CA ILE A 357 12.42 1.96 1.41
C ILE A 357 12.01 0.80 2.30
N ASN A 358 11.75 1.04 3.60
CA ASN A 358 11.28 -0.04 4.48
C ASN A 358 9.90 -0.56 4.07
N THR A 359 9.00 0.32 3.60
CA THR A 359 7.71 -0.10 3.05
C THR A 359 7.88 -1.01 1.84
N GLU A 360 8.77 -0.65 0.91
CA GLU A 360 9.04 -1.46 -0.29
C GLU A 360 9.68 -2.83 0.05
N ILE A 361 10.62 -2.86 1.02
CA ILE A 361 11.16 -4.13 1.54
C ILE A 361 10.03 -4.96 2.18
N GLY A 362 9.14 -4.32 2.94
CA GLY A 362 7.95 -4.96 3.49
C GLY A 362 7.09 -5.60 2.41
N HIS A 363 6.86 -4.89 1.30
CA HIS A 363 6.13 -5.43 0.15
C HIS A 363 6.83 -6.63 -0.50
N CYS A 364 8.16 -6.65 -0.54
CA CYS A 364 8.90 -7.83 -1.04
C CYS A 364 8.65 -9.06 -0.16
N TYR A 365 8.74 -8.91 1.17
CA TYR A 365 8.47 -10.00 2.10
C TYR A 365 6.99 -10.41 2.12
N LYS A 366 6.06 -9.45 1.97
CA LYS A 366 4.62 -9.73 1.80
C LYS A 366 4.37 -10.63 0.58
N ALA A 367 4.99 -10.31 -0.55
CA ALA A 367 4.87 -11.09 -1.79
C ALA A 367 5.46 -12.50 -1.68
N LYS A 368 6.37 -12.73 -0.73
CA LYS A 368 6.95 -14.05 -0.38
C LYS A 368 6.15 -14.78 0.71
N ASP A 369 5.05 -14.22 1.15
CA ASP A 369 4.25 -14.72 2.29
C ASP A 369 5.00 -14.79 3.63
N GLU A 370 6.08 -14.02 3.76
CA GLU A 370 6.90 -13.94 4.95
C GLU A 370 6.38 -12.87 5.93
N HIS A 371 5.20 -13.08 6.52
CA HIS A 371 4.49 -12.09 7.34
C HIS A 371 5.33 -11.49 8.47
N LYS A 372 6.12 -12.30 9.19
CA LYS A 372 6.96 -11.80 10.31
C LYS A 372 8.03 -10.82 9.84
N ASN A 373 8.66 -11.12 8.70
CA ASN A 373 9.68 -10.24 8.12
C ASN A 373 9.04 -8.97 7.55
N ALA A 374 7.93 -9.09 6.82
CA ALA A 374 7.17 -7.95 6.31
C ALA A 374 6.78 -6.99 7.44
N LEU A 375 6.15 -7.51 8.50
CA LEU A 375 5.74 -6.74 9.68
C LEU A 375 6.92 -5.99 10.31
N LYS A 376 8.08 -6.64 10.45
CA LYS A 376 9.29 -5.99 10.98
C LYS A 376 9.64 -4.72 10.20
N PHE A 377 9.61 -4.79 8.87
CA PHE A 377 9.99 -3.66 8.02
C PHE A 377 8.91 -2.57 7.98
N TYR A 378 7.62 -2.90 8.02
CA TYR A 378 6.56 -1.91 8.15
C TYR A 378 6.60 -1.18 9.51
N LEU A 379 6.92 -1.88 10.60
CA LEU A 379 7.15 -1.25 11.90
C LEU A 379 8.38 -0.34 11.91
N GLU A 380 9.43 -0.67 11.14
CA GLU A 380 10.55 0.24 10.93
C GLU A 380 10.13 1.46 10.10
N ALA A 381 9.28 1.30 9.07
CA ALA A 381 8.75 2.39 8.28
C ALA A 381 7.89 3.36 9.14
N GLU A 382 7.04 2.84 10.04
CA GLU A 382 6.24 3.63 10.98
C GLU A 382 7.08 4.60 11.82
N LYS A 383 8.32 4.23 12.18
CA LYS A 383 9.20 5.11 12.98
C LYS A 383 9.53 6.42 12.27
N PHE A 384 9.60 6.39 10.94
CA PHE A 384 9.96 7.52 10.09
C PHE A 384 8.73 8.26 9.56
N ASP A 385 7.64 7.55 9.28
CA ASP A 385 6.36 8.17 8.93
C ASP A 385 5.20 7.60 9.76
N LYS A 386 4.84 8.33 10.81
CA LYS A 386 3.75 7.98 11.74
C LYS A 386 2.38 8.42 11.24
N LYS A 387 2.31 9.11 10.10
CA LYS A 387 1.06 9.67 9.57
C LYS A 387 0.59 8.98 8.30
N ASP A 388 1.37 8.07 7.77
CA ASP A 388 0.97 7.27 6.61
C ASP A 388 -0.01 6.17 7.04
N PHE A 389 -1.27 6.34 6.68
CA PHE A 389 -2.31 5.35 6.97
C PHE A 389 -2.11 4.03 6.19
N ASN A 390 -1.39 4.04 5.05
CA ASN A 390 -1.12 2.82 4.30
C ASN A 390 -0.16 1.91 5.09
N ILE A 391 0.90 2.49 5.67
CA ILE A 391 1.82 1.75 6.54
C ILE A 391 1.05 1.13 7.72
N MET A 392 0.16 1.91 8.37
CA MET A 392 -0.65 1.40 9.49
C MET A 392 -1.56 0.24 9.06
N SER A 393 -2.12 0.33 7.85
CA SER A 393 -2.99 -0.70 7.30
C SER A 393 -2.23 -1.99 6.96
N GLU A 394 -1.03 -1.87 6.40
CA GLU A 394 -0.18 -3.03 6.15
C GLU A 394 0.25 -3.71 7.46
N ILE A 395 0.62 -2.93 8.47
CA ILE A 395 0.93 -3.48 9.81
C ILE A 395 -0.28 -4.22 10.37
N ALA A 396 -1.47 -3.64 10.27
CA ALA A 396 -2.70 -4.27 10.74
C ALA A 396 -2.97 -5.60 10.04
N TRP A 397 -2.84 -5.62 8.72
CA TRP A 397 -3.05 -6.84 7.93
C TRP A 397 -2.08 -7.96 8.32
N HIS A 398 -0.79 -7.62 8.52
CA HIS A 398 0.19 -8.61 8.93
C HIS A 398 -0.01 -9.11 10.36
N TYR A 399 -0.50 -8.27 11.29
CA TYR A 399 -0.90 -8.75 12.61
C TYR A 399 -2.10 -9.70 12.52
N GLY A 400 -3.10 -9.42 11.68
CA GLY A 400 -4.20 -10.35 11.43
C GLY A 400 -3.72 -11.70 10.88
N ALA A 401 -2.84 -11.66 9.87
CA ALA A 401 -2.26 -12.88 9.28
C ALA A 401 -1.36 -13.70 10.26
N LEU A 402 -0.90 -13.08 11.34
CA LEU A 402 -0.12 -13.72 12.41
C LEU A 402 -0.99 -14.10 13.63
N GLU A 403 -2.30 -14.08 13.48
CA GLU A 403 -3.27 -14.43 14.55
C GLU A 403 -3.14 -13.53 15.80
N GLU A 404 -2.83 -12.24 15.58
CA GLU A 404 -2.77 -11.23 16.65
C GLU A 404 -3.84 -10.12 16.44
N PRO A 405 -5.14 -10.48 16.46
CA PRO A 405 -6.24 -9.59 16.06
C PRO A 405 -6.38 -8.33 16.93
N GLU A 406 -6.04 -8.37 18.22
CA GLU A 406 -6.10 -7.17 19.08
C GLU A 406 -5.09 -6.11 18.64
N LYS A 407 -3.87 -6.55 18.24
CA LYS A 407 -2.87 -5.63 17.70
C LYS A 407 -3.29 -5.09 16.34
N ALA A 408 -3.84 -5.96 15.48
CA ALA A 408 -4.39 -5.57 14.20
C ALA A 408 -5.44 -4.47 14.35
N ILE A 409 -6.42 -4.64 15.23
CA ILE A 409 -7.47 -3.66 15.53
C ILE A 409 -6.89 -2.32 16.01
N ASN A 410 -5.84 -2.34 16.83
CA ASN A 410 -5.19 -1.12 17.27
C ASN A 410 -4.62 -0.31 16.10
N TYR A 411 -4.00 -0.99 15.13
CA TYR A 411 -3.45 -0.34 13.93
C TYR A 411 -4.53 0.06 12.93
N ILE A 412 -5.61 -0.72 12.78
CA ILE A 412 -6.81 -0.33 12.02
C ILE A 412 -7.36 1.00 12.57
N LYS A 413 -7.55 1.10 13.88
CA LYS A 413 -8.02 2.33 14.54
C LYS A 413 -7.07 3.51 14.34
N LYS A 414 -5.74 3.28 14.28
CA LYS A 414 -4.77 4.32 13.92
C LYS A 414 -4.97 4.78 12.48
N ALA A 415 -5.07 3.85 11.52
CA ALA A 415 -5.29 4.16 10.10
C ALA A 415 -6.59 4.96 9.89
N MET A 416 -7.67 4.55 10.55
CA MET A 416 -8.96 5.26 10.51
C MET A 416 -8.87 6.69 11.08
N ARG A 417 -8.14 6.90 12.17
CA ARG A 417 -7.89 8.26 12.73
C ARG A 417 -7.09 9.15 11.80
N LEU A 418 -6.26 8.56 10.94
CA LEU A 418 -5.48 9.25 9.91
C LEU A 418 -6.29 9.53 8.64
N GLY A 419 -7.57 9.12 8.60
CA GLY A 419 -8.51 9.42 7.52
C GLY A 419 -8.85 8.26 6.60
N ARG A 420 -8.28 7.06 6.83
CA ARG A 420 -8.64 5.88 6.03
C ARG A 420 -9.96 5.29 6.51
N ASN A 421 -10.98 5.27 5.65
CA ASN A 421 -12.29 4.70 5.97
C ASN A 421 -12.95 4.11 4.71
N ASP A 422 -12.20 3.31 3.97
CA ASP A 422 -12.63 2.60 2.76
C ASP A 422 -13.25 1.23 3.09
N VAL A 423 -13.75 0.55 2.07
CA VAL A 423 -14.32 -0.81 2.18
C VAL A 423 -13.27 -1.76 2.77
N TRP A 424 -12.05 -1.73 2.24
CA TRP A 424 -10.98 -2.64 2.64
C TRP A 424 -10.68 -2.60 4.14
N ILE A 425 -10.52 -1.39 4.73
CA ILE A 425 -10.16 -1.26 6.16
C ILE A 425 -11.30 -1.75 7.08
N ASN A 426 -12.57 -1.53 6.67
CA ASN A 426 -13.71 -1.99 7.43
C ASN A 426 -13.89 -3.51 7.34
N VAL A 427 -13.59 -4.11 6.19
CA VAL A 427 -13.57 -5.58 6.01
C VAL A 427 -12.48 -6.19 6.89
N GLN A 428 -11.26 -5.63 6.90
CA GLN A 428 -10.19 -6.10 7.78
C GLN A 428 -10.57 -5.98 9.27
N TYR A 429 -11.24 -4.89 9.64
CA TYR A 429 -11.71 -4.72 11.00
C TYR A 429 -12.76 -5.78 11.38
N GLY A 430 -13.75 -5.99 10.52
CA GLY A 430 -14.74 -7.06 10.70
C GLY A 430 -14.09 -8.43 10.84
N SER A 431 -13.11 -8.75 9.98
CA SER A 431 -12.38 -10.03 10.06
C SER A 431 -11.63 -10.20 11.38
N CYS A 432 -10.91 -9.18 11.85
CA CYS A 432 -10.27 -9.26 13.17
C CYS A 432 -11.25 -9.38 14.33
N LEU A 433 -12.44 -8.80 14.20
CA LEU A 433 -13.50 -8.96 15.22
C LEU A 433 -14.08 -10.36 15.20
N THR A 434 -14.21 -11.01 14.03
CA THR A 434 -14.62 -12.42 13.95
C THR A 434 -13.60 -13.34 14.58
N ASP A 435 -12.29 -13.08 14.42
CA ASP A 435 -11.22 -13.87 15.06
C ASP A 435 -11.23 -13.72 16.60
N LEU A 436 -11.86 -12.66 17.11
CA LEU A 436 -12.09 -12.43 18.55
C LEU A 436 -13.49 -12.87 19.01
N GLU A 437 -14.23 -13.59 18.19
CA GLU A 437 -15.60 -14.04 18.45
C GLU A 437 -16.61 -12.91 18.76
N LYS A 438 -16.30 -11.68 18.31
CA LYS A 438 -17.16 -10.49 18.47
C LYS A 438 -18.06 -10.32 17.24
N TYR A 439 -18.95 -11.28 17.05
CA TYR A 439 -19.73 -11.44 15.83
C TYR A 439 -20.67 -10.25 15.54
N GLU A 440 -21.33 -9.69 16.57
CA GLU A 440 -22.24 -8.55 16.40
C GLU A 440 -21.46 -7.31 15.94
N GLU A 441 -20.32 -7.01 16.58
CA GLU A 441 -19.47 -5.89 16.18
C GLU A 441 -18.88 -6.10 14.78
N ALA A 442 -18.58 -7.35 14.42
CA ALA A 442 -18.09 -7.70 13.08
C ALA A 442 -19.14 -7.46 12.01
N ILE A 443 -20.40 -7.86 12.26
CA ILE A 443 -21.54 -7.62 11.36
C ILE A 443 -21.70 -6.13 11.10
N GLU A 444 -21.66 -5.29 12.14
CA GLU A 444 -21.72 -3.82 11.97
C GLU A 444 -20.65 -3.30 11.00
N LYS A 445 -19.43 -3.84 11.07
CA LYS A 445 -18.32 -3.41 10.20
C LYS A 445 -18.51 -3.88 8.76
N PHE A 446 -18.95 -5.10 8.55
CA PHE A 446 -19.24 -5.64 7.22
C PHE A 446 -20.45 -4.93 6.57
N GLU A 447 -21.53 -4.67 7.31
CA GLU A 447 -22.69 -3.92 6.83
C GLU A 447 -22.29 -2.47 6.52
N TYR A 448 -21.44 -1.84 7.34
CA TYR A 448 -20.91 -0.52 7.06
C TYR A 448 -20.07 -0.52 5.77
N ALA A 449 -19.20 -1.51 5.56
CA ALA A 449 -18.42 -1.66 4.34
C ALA A 449 -19.33 -1.77 3.10
N LEU A 450 -20.45 -2.51 3.20
CA LEU A 450 -21.44 -2.59 2.13
C LEU A 450 -22.13 -1.26 1.84
N SER A 451 -22.33 -0.41 2.88
CA SER A 451 -23.03 0.88 2.76
C SER A 451 -22.19 2.00 2.13
N LEU A 452 -20.86 1.84 2.02
CA LEU A 452 -20.00 2.84 1.41
C LEU A 452 -20.28 2.97 -0.09
N ASP A 453 -20.29 4.24 -0.58
CA ASP A 453 -20.54 4.56 -2.00
C ASP A 453 -19.24 4.39 -2.83
N GLU A 454 -18.67 3.21 -2.76
CA GLU A 454 -17.49 2.80 -3.53
C GLU A 454 -17.89 1.66 -4.47
N GLU A 455 -17.33 1.64 -5.67
CA GLU A 455 -17.50 0.52 -6.60
C GLU A 455 -16.80 -0.71 -6.02
N LYS A 456 -17.57 -1.77 -5.75
CA LYS A 456 -17.08 -3.02 -5.17
C LYS A 456 -17.02 -4.08 -6.24
N GLU A 457 -15.90 -4.80 -6.30
CA GLU A 457 -15.80 -5.98 -7.16
C GLU A 457 -16.72 -7.10 -6.66
N GLU A 458 -17.24 -7.93 -7.57
CA GLU A 458 -18.12 -9.05 -7.20
C GLU A 458 -17.43 -10.03 -6.24
N THR A 459 -16.13 -10.22 -6.39
CA THR A 459 -15.30 -11.04 -5.49
C THR A 459 -15.25 -10.48 -4.07
N GLU A 460 -15.17 -9.16 -3.93
CA GLU A 460 -15.19 -8.48 -2.63
C GLU A 460 -16.55 -8.57 -1.96
N LEU A 461 -17.63 -8.35 -2.74
CA LEU A 461 -19.00 -8.52 -2.26
C LEU A 461 -19.26 -9.96 -1.81
N ALA A 462 -18.80 -10.94 -2.61
CA ALA A 462 -18.93 -12.35 -2.27
C ALA A 462 -18.22 -12.69 -0.96
N PHE A 463 -17.04 -12.11 -0.73
CA PHE A 463 -16.29 -12.30 0.52
C PHE A 463 -17.03 -11.70 1.73
N ILE A 464 -17.53 -10.45 1.59
CA ILE A 464 -18.25 -9.78 2.69
C ILE A 464 -19.53 -10.56 3.05
N TYR A 465 -20.31 -10.98 2.05
CA TYR A 465 -21.51 -11.79 2.31
C TYR A 465 -21.17 -13.13 2.98
N ALA A 466 -20.11 -13.81 2.55
CA ALA A 466 -19.68 -15.06 3.19
C ALA A 466 -19.32 -14.83 4.67
N ARG A 467 -18.63 -13.73 5.00
CA ARG A 467 -18.30 -13.39 6.39
C ARG A 467 -19.53 -13.01 7.22
N LEU A 468 -20.50 -12.29 6.63
CA LEU A 468 -21.78 -12.00 7.27
C LEU A 468 -22.57 -13.28 7.55
N GLY A 469 -22.62 -14.21 6.59
CA GLY A 469 -23.20 -15.53 6.79
C GLY A 469 -22.55 -16.26 7.96
N TRP A 470 -21.24 -16.31 7.99
CA TRP A 470 -20.48 -16.98 9.04
C TRP A 470 -20.73 -16.39 10.43
N CYS A 471 -20.71 -15.05 10.56
CA CYS A 471 -21.03 -14.39 11.83
C CYS A 471 -22.47 -14.69 12.29
N ASN A 472 -23.45 -14.66 11.37
CA ASN A 472 -24.85 -14.98 11.72
C ASN A 472 -25.01 -16.44 12.14
N ARG A 473 -24.31 -17.41 11.52
CA ARG A 473 -24.31 -18.81 11.93
C ARG A 473 -23.82 -18.96 13.38
N HIS A 474 -22.71 -18.29 13.73
CA HIS A 474 -22.19 -18.33 15.10
C HIS A 474 -23.08 -17.63 16.14
N LEU A 475 -23.97 -16.75 15.69
CA LEU A 475 -25.03 -16.16 16.53
C LEU A 475 -26.34 -16.96 16.49
N TRP A 476 -26.33 -18.17 15.95
CA TRP A 476 -27.49 -19.06 15.83
C TRP A 476 -28.63 -18.50 14.97
N ASN A 477 -28.35 -17.52 14.10
CA ASN A 477 -29.28 -16.94 13.16
C ASN A 477 -29.17 -17.67 11.81
N PHE A 478 -29.51 -18.92 11.75
CA PHE A 478 -29.23 -19.82 10.61
C PHE A 478 -29.92 -19.38 9.31
N GLU A 479 -31.16 -18.94 9.36
CA GLU A 479 -31.89 -18.48 8.17
C GLU A 479 -31.21 -17.26 7.54
N LYS A 480 -30.84 -16.29 8.38
CA LYS A 480 -30.11 -15.09 7.92
C LYS A 480 -28.71 -15.42 7.41
N ALA A 481 -28.06 -16.40 8.01
CA ALA A 481 -26.77 -16.92 7.54
C ALA A 481 -26.89 -17.50 6.12
N LEU A 482 -27.92 -18.31 5.88
CA LEU A 482 -28.20 -18.88 4.57
C LEU A 482 -28.51 -17.82 3.50
N GLU A 483 -29.28 -16.79 3.85
CA GLU A 483 -29.51 -15.66 2.95
C GLU A 483 -28.19 -15.03 2.49
N TYR A 484 -27.26 -14.77 3.41
CA TYR A 484 -25.95 -14.19 3.08
C TYR A 484 -25.04 -15.15 2.30
N PHE A 485 -25.04 -16.44 2.62
CA PHE A 485 -24.29 -17.43 1.84
C PHE A 485 -24.81 -17.57 0.42
N MET A 486 -26.13 -17.50 0.22
CA MET A 486 -26.75 -17.49 -1.11
C MET A 486 -26.34 -16.25 -1.90
N LEU A 487 -26.33 -15.05 -1.29
CA LEU A 487 -25.82 -13.83 -1.90
C LEU A 487 -24.34 -13.96 -2.27
N SER A 488 -23.53 -14.60 -1.41
CA SER A 488 -22.14 -14.86 -1.70
C SER A 488 -21.95 -15.74 -2.94
N LYS A 489 -22.75 -16.80 -3.07
CA LYS A 489 -22.78 -17.68 -4.25
C LYS A 489 -23.25 -16.95 -5.49
N GLU A 490 -24.25 -16.09 -5.40
CA GLU A 490 -24.72 -15.25 -6.52
C GLU A 490 -23.60 -14.32 -7.02
N LYS A 491 -22.74 -13.85 -6.13
CA LYS A 491 -21.56 -13.05 -6.45
C LYS A 491 -20.33 -13.86 -6.88
N GLY A 492 -20.51 -15.14 -7.14
CA GLY A 492 -19.51 -16.01 -7.75
C GLY A 492 -18.66 -16.82 -6.78
N ARG A 493 -18.88 -16.73 -5.46
CA ARG A 493 -18.16 -17.54 -4.47
C ARG A 493 -18.93 -18.83 -4.16
N ASN A 494 -18.68 -19.87 -4.96
CA ASN A 494 -19.23 -21.21 -4.77
C ASN A 494 -18.09 -22.21 -4.48
N ASP A 495 -17.39 -21.98 -3.39
CA ASP A 495 -16.27 -22.85 -2.92
C ASP A 495 -16.76 -23.91 -1.92
N VAL A 496 -15.85 -24.82 -1.55
CA VAL A 496 -16.08 -25.87 -0.58
C VAL A 496 -16.58 -25.29 0.74
N TRP A 497 -15.89 -24.26 1.24
CA TRP A 497 -16.17 -23.67 2.55
C TRP A 497 -17.60 -23.11 2.64
N VAL A 498 -18.06 -22.32 1.66
CA VAL A 498 -19.42 -21.75 1.66
C VAL A 498 -20.46 -22.86 1.67
N ASN A 499 -20.27 -23.93 0.88
CA ASN A 499 -21.23 -25.04 0.82
C ASN A 499 -21.28 -25.85 2.11
N VAL A 500 -20.15 -26.08 2.78
CA VAL A 500 -20.09 -26.72 4.10
C VAL A 500 -20.81 -25.85 5.15
N GLU A 501 -20.54 -24.55 5.20
CA GLU A 501 -21.19 -23.62 6.13
C GLU A 501 -22.73 -23.58 5.92
N MET A 502 -23.19 -23.69 4.67
CA MET A 502 -24.61 -23.82 4.36
C MET A 502 -25.16 -25.17 4.85
N ALA A 503 -24.45 -26.27 4.66
CA ALA A 503 -24.86 -27.57 5.15
C ALA A 503 -25.03 -27.56 6.68
N LEU A 504 -24.06 -27.04 7.42
CA LEU A 504 -24.15 -26.85 8.87
C LEU A 504 -25.34 -25.99 9.32
N CYS A 505 -25.71 -24.96 8.53
CA CYS A 505 -26.90 -24.17 8.83
C CYS A 505 -28.18 -25.01 8.65
N TYR A 506 -28.28 -25.81 7.57
CA TYR A 506 -29.43 -26.66 7.32
C TYR A 506 -29.54 -27.81 8.32
N GLU A 507 -28.43 -28.37 8.80
CA GLU A 507 -28.43 -29.34 9.88
C GLU A 507 -29.06 -28.78 11.16
N ASN A 508 -28.65 -27.58 11.55
CA ASN A 508 -29.19 -26.90 12.74
C ASN A 508 -30.66 -26.47 12.58
N LEU A 509 -31.15 -26.39 11.34
CA LEU A 509 -32.57 -26.17 11.05
C LEU A 509 -33.37 -27.48 10.90
N GLU A 510 -32.75 -28.62 11.16
CA GLU A 510 -33.35 -29.98 11.03
C GLU A 510 -33.82 -30.24 9.58
N GLU A 511 -33.10 -29.74 8.56
CA GLU A 511 -33.35 -29.96 7.15
C GLU A 511 -32.24 -30.82 6.49
N PRO A 512 -32.10 -32.10 6.84
CA PRO A 512 -30.95 -32.92 6.45
C PRO A 512 -30.87 -33.16 4.93
N GLU A 513 -31.98 -33.13 4.18
CA GLU A 513 -31.96 -33.29 2.74
C GLU A 513 -31.29 -32.09 2.04
N LYS A 514 -31.53 -30.86 2.53
CA LYS A 514 -30.87 -29.67 2.01
C LYS A 514 -29.42 -29.59 2.45
N ALA A 515 -29.11 -30.00 3.67
CA ALA A 515 -27.75 -30.14 4.15
C ALA A 515 -26.95 -31.07 3.23
N LEU A 516 -27.52 -32.25 2.92
CA LEU A 516 -26.91 -33.19 1.98
C LEU A 516 -26.67 -32.63 0.60
N GLU A 517 -27.62 -31.86 0.05
CA GLU A 517 -27.46 -31.21 -1.25
C GLU A 517 -26.23 -30.28 -1.24
N CYS A 518 -26.08 -29.44 -0.21
CA CYS A 518 -24.96 -28.53 -0.05
C CYS A 518 -23.63 -29.28 0.14
N ALA A 519 -23.61 -30.29 0.99
CA ALA A 519 -22.42 -31.09 1.25
C ALA A 519 -21.94 -31.87 0.00
N LEU A 520 -22.89 -32.38 -0.82
CA LEU A 520 -22.56 -33.03 -2.10
C LEU A 520 -21.99 -32.04 -3.12
N ILE A 521 -22.44 -30.78 -3.15
CA ILE A 521 -21.82 -29.75 -3.98
C ILE A 521 -20.38 -29.51 -3.51
N ALA A 522 -20.15 -29.41 -2.20
CA ALA A 522 -18.79 -29.29 -1.64
C ALA A 522 -17.90 -30.49 -2.03
N TYR A 523 -18.43 -31.70 -1.95
CA TYR A 523 -17.72 -32.93 -2.32
C TYR A 523 -17.37 -32.98 -3.82
N GLU A 524 -18.24 -32.51 -4.71
CA GLU A 524 -17.91 -32.46 -6.14
C GLU A 524 -16.84 -31.39 -6.46
N LEU A 525 -16.68 -30.38 -5.61
CA LEU A 525 -15.61 -29.39 -5.71
C LEU A 525 -14.25 -29.90 -5.21
N ASP A 526 -14.27 -30.66 -4.11
CA ASP A 526 -13.08 -31.36 -3.59
C ASP A 526 -13.47 -32.70 -2.94
N LYS A 527 -13.11 -33.78 -3.61
CA LYS A 527 -13.48 -35.15 -3.21
C LYS A 527 -12.60 -35.74 -2.11
N ASP A 528 -11.47 -35.12 -1.86
CA ASP A 528 -10.50 -35.57 -0.87
C ASP A 528 -10.38 -34.59 0.33
N ASP A 529 -11.28 -33.62 0.41
CA ASP A 529 -11.37 -32.74 1.58
C ASP A 529 -11.93 -33.55 2.78
N VAL A 530 -11.10 -33.73 3.79
CA VAL A 530 -11.43 -34.53 5.00
C VAL A 530 -12.64 -33.95 5.71
N HIS A 531 -12.77 -32.65 5.80
CA HIS A 531 -13.89 -31.99 6.48
C HIS A 531 -15.21 -32.26 5.76
N VAL A 532 -15.23 -32.13 4.42
CA VAL A 532 -16.42 -32.46 3.60
C VAL A 532 -16.84 -33.92 3.75
N LEU A 533 -15.87 -34.85 3.72
CA LEU A 533 -16.14 -36.27 3.91
C LEU A 533 -16.72 -36.56 5.30
N SER A 534 -16.20 -35.89 6.29
CA SER A 534 -16.68 -36.03 7.68
C SER A 534 -18.09 -35.45 7.83
N GLU A 535 -18.39 -34.29 7.28
CA GLU A 535 -19.74 -33.69 7.28
C GLU A 535 -20.76 -34.59 6.56
N LEU A 536 -20.40 -35.13 5.39
CA LEU A 536 -21.26 -36.12 4.72
C LEU A 536 -21.55 -37.34 5.60
N GLY A 537 -20.53 -37.78 6.33
CA GLY A 537 -20.71 -38.88 7.32
C GLY A 537 -21.73 -38.54 8.39
N VAL A 538 -21.65 -37.33 8.96
CA VAL A 538 -22.63 -36.86 9.97
C VAL A 538 -24.04 -36.74 9.40
N ILE A 539 -24.16 -36.07 8.24
CA ILE A 539 -25.47 -35.87 7.59
C ILE A 539 -26.14 -37.21 7.28
N TYR A 540 -25.40 -38.17 6.72
CA TYR A 540 -25.93 -39.51 6.48
C TYR A 540 -26.27 -40.26 7.80
N SER A 541 -25.49 -40.04 8.85
CA SER A 541 -25.79 -40.57 10.18
C SER A 541 -27.11 -40.03 10.75
N CYS A 542 -27.33 -38.69 10.63
CA CYS A 542 -28.59 -38.04 11.03
C CYS A 542 -29.79 -38.56 10.24
N MET A 543 -29.56 -38.94 8.96
CA MET A 543 -30.60 -39.57 8.13
C MET A 543 -30.75 -41.10 8.38
N GLU A 544 -30.14 -41.65 9.40
CA GLU A 544 -30.09 -43.09 9.75
C GLU A 544 -29.50 -43.99 8.65
N LYS A 545 -28.76 -43.43 7.71
CA LYS A 545 -28.08 -44.15 6.63
C LYS A 545 -26.65 -44.50 7.02
N TYR A 546 -26.51 -45.36 8.03
CA TYR A 546 -25.25 -45.63 8.67
C TYR A 546 -24.18 -46.28 7.78
N GLU A 547 -24.58 -47.04 6.76
CA GLU A 547 -23.64 -47.69 5.84
C GLU A 547 -23.01 -46.64 4.90
N GLU A 548 -23.82 -45.69 4.37
CA GLU A 548 -23.36 -44.57 3.58
C GLU A 548 -22.48 -43.66 4.44
N ALA A 549 -22.89 -43.31 5.64
CA ALA A 549 -22.09 -42.54 6.60
C ALA A 549 -20.71 -43.16 6.81
N LEU A 550 -20.66 -44.46 7.07
CA LEU A 550 -19.38 -45.20 7.23
C LEU A 550 -18.51 -45.15 5.98
N SER A 551 -19.09 -45.18 4.78
CA SER A 551 -18.31 -45.11 3.54
C SER A 551 -17.52 -43.79 3.40
N PHE A 552 -18.11 -42.67 3.81
CA PHE A 552 -17.45 -41.36 3.78
C PHE A 552 -16.48 -41.18 4.95
N LEU A 553 -16.85 -41.58 6.17
CA LEU A 553 -15.99 -41.48 7.35
C LEU A 553 -14.73 -42.37 7.22
N LEU A 554 -14.85 -43.59 6.69
CA LEU A 554 -13.69 -44.46 6.42
C LEU A 554 -12.77 -43.85 5.35
N ARG A 555 -13.32 -43.14 4.35
CA ARG A 555 -12.51 -42.38 3.38
C ARG A 555 -11.81 -41.20 4.04
N ALA A 556 -12.49 -40.46 4.93
CA ALA A 556 -11.87 -39.43 5.73
C ALA A 556 -10.70 -39.95 6.59
N GLU A 557 -10.89 -41.14 7.25
CA GLU A 557 -9.84 -41.83 8.03
C GLU A 557 -8.62 -42.20 7.16
N GLU A 558 -8.83 -42.64 5.92
CA GLU A 558 -7.70 -42.93 5.02
C GLU A 558 -6.81 -41.72 4.75
N LEU A 559 -7.39 -40.53 4.75
CA LEU A 559 -6.71 -39.26 4.49
C LEU A 559 -6.11 -38.65 5.76
N ASP A 560 -6.82 -38.77 6.89
CA ASP A 560 -6.36 -38.35 8.23
C ASP A 560 -6.56 -39.46 9.25
N ARG A 561 -5.54 -40.31 9.44
CA ARG A 561 -5.62 -41.55 10.26
C ARG A 561 -5.67 -41.30 11.75
N ASP A 562 -5.19 -40.20 12.21
CA ASP A 562 -4.99 -39.92 13.62
C ASP A 562 -6.02 -38.92 14.18
N ASP A 563 -7.09 -38.64 13.42
CA ASP A 563 -8.16 -37.78 13.87
C ASP A 563 -9.07 -38.54 14.86
N GLU A 564 -9.19 -38.01 16.05
CA GLU A 564 -10.00 -38.60 17.15
C GLU A 564 -11.50 -38.50 16.86
N TRP A 565 -11.94 -37.34 16.31
CA TRP A 565 -13.34 -37.11 16.03
C TRP A 565 -13.87 -38.05 14.93
N ILE A 566 -13.09 -38.27 13.86
CA ILE A 566 -13.43 -39.25 12.81
C ILE A 566 -13.56 -40.68 13.43
N ASN A 567 -12.64 -41.07 14.30
CA ASN A 567 -12.71 -42.35 14.96
C ASN A 567 -13.96 -42.46 15.84
N THR A 568 -14.38 -41.40 16.49
CA THR A 568 -15.60 -41.35 17.30
C THR A 568 -16.84 -41.53 16.43
N GLU A 569 -16.96 -40.79 15.34
CA GLU A 569 -18.09 -40.87 14.42
C GLU A 569 -18.18 -42.26 13.76
N ILE A 570 -17.04 -42.85 13.35
CA ILE A 570 -17.01 -44.25 12.87
C ILE A 570 -17.53 -45.19 13.96
N GLY A 571 -17.10 -45.02 15.20
CA GLY A 571 -17.55 -45.84 16.32
C GLY A 571 -19.06 -45.76 16.53
N ILE A 572 -19.62 -44.55 16.55
CA ILE A 572 -21.07 -44.32 16.71
C ILE A 572 -21.84 -45.00 15.57
N ASN A 573 -21.44 -44.75 14.32
CA ASN A 573 -22.13 -45.31 13.15
C ASN A 573 -22.02 -46.83 13.05
N LEU A 574 -20.89 -47.42 13.43
CA LEU A 574 -20.76 -48.90 13.58
C LEU A 574 -21.74 -49.44 14.61
N GLY A 575 -21.84 -48.79 15.76
CA GLY A 575 -22.77 -49.20 16.80
C GLY A 575 -24.24 -49.13 16.38
N ARG A 576 -24.60 -48.05 15.71
CA ARG A 576 -25.95 -47.85 15.19
C ARG A 576 -26.30 -48.81 14.06
N SER A 577 -25.32 -49.21 13.23
CA SER A 577 -25.49 -50.27 12.21
C SER A 577 -25.49 -51.70 12.78
N GLY A 578 -25.40 -51.88 14.11
CA GLY A 578 -25.44 -53.19 14.79
C GLY A 578 -24.08 -53.85 14.97
N LYS A 579 -22.97 -53.24 14.55
CA LYS A 579 -21.60 -53.77 14.72
C LYS A 579 -20.99 -53.34 16.06
N ILE A 580 -21.68 -53.69 17.15
CA ILE A 580 -21.44 -53.16 18.51
C ILE A 580 -20.00 -53.41 19.01
N ASN A 581 -19.43 -54.57 18.76
CA ASN A 581 -18.07 -54.88 19.24
C ASN A 581 -17.00 -54.02 18.54
N GLU A 582 -17.15 -53.79 17.22
CA GLU A 582 -16.26 -52.91 16.47
C GLU A 582 -16.43 -51.45 16.91
N ALA A 583 -17.64 -51.02 17.17
CA ALA A 583 -17.96 -49.72 17.72
C ALA A 583 -17.24 -49.45 19.05
N LEU A 584 -17.38 -50.40 20.00
CA LEU A 584 -16.73 -50.27 21.31
C LEU A 584 -15.20 -50.24 21.22
N GLU A 585 -14.60 -50.95 20.29
CA GLU A 585 -13.16 -50.92 20.05
C GLU A 585 -12.73 -49.53 19.54
N ARG A 586 -13.48 -48.97 18.57
CA ARG A 586 -13.23 -47.64 18.02
C ARG A 586 -13.40 -46.55 19.06
N LEU A 587 -14.51 -46.52 19.79
CA LEU A 587 -14.78 -45.50 20.81
C LEU A 587 -13.76 -45.54 21.95
N LYS A 588 -13.31 -46.73 22.38
CA LYS A 588 -12.22 -46.84 23.35
C LYS A 588 -10.90 -46.32 22.81
N LYS A 589 -10.60 -46.56 21.55
CA LYS A 589 -9.44 -45.99 20.90
C LYS A 589 -9.51 -44.46 20.92
N SER A 590 -10.64 -43.86 20.49
CA SER A 590 -10.85 -42.39 20.52
C SER A 590 -10.64 -41.84 21.94
N LEU A 591 -11.17 -42.51 22.97
CA LEU A 591 -11.00 -42.09 24.37
C LEU A 591 -9.53 -42.03 24.81
N THR A 592 -8.66 -42.86 24.21
CA THR A 592 -7.21 -42.83 24.49
C THR A 592 -6.45 -41.72 23.74
N MET A 593 -7.07 -41.17 22.71
CA MET A 593 -6.48 -40.11 21.88
C MET A 593 -6.79 -38.70 22.42
N LEU A 594 -7.85 -38.57 23.23
CA LEU A 594 -8.28 -37.29 23.81
C LEU A 594 -7.33 -36.78 24.89
N GLU A 595 -7.11 -35.49 24.90
CA GLU A 595 -6.45 -34.78 25.99
C GLU A 595 -7.32 -34.80 27.27
N GLU A 596 -6.70 -34.64 28.46
CA GLU A 596 -7.42 -34.74 29.73
C GLU A 596 -8.44 -33.63 29.95
N ASP A 597 -8.27 -32.48 29.32
CA ASP A 597 -9.12 -31.29 29.42
C ASP A 597 -10.27 -31.25 28.41
N ASP A 598 -10.33 -32.15 27.43
CA ASP A 598 -11.47 -32.26 26.51
C ASP A 598 -12.67 -32.96 27.18
N ILE A 599 -13.31 -32.25 28.09
CA ILE A 599 -14.38 -32.77 28.95
C ILE A 599 -15.61 -33.18 28.14
N ASP A 600 -16.03 -32.32 27.20
CA ASP A 600 -17.28 -32.53 26.45
C ASP A 600 -17.23 -33.77 25.58
N ARG A 601 -16.14 -34.00 24.86
CA ARG A 601 -15.96 -35.21 24.06
C ARG A 601 -15.85 -36.45 24.90
N ARG A 602 -15.16 -36.40 26.06
CA ARG A 602 -15.10 -37.50 27.02
C ARG A 602 -16.48 -37.87 27.53
N ILE A 603 -17.36 -36.90 27.77
CA ILE A 603 -18.75 -37.14 28.17
C ILE A 603 -19.48 -37.92 27.07
N ILE A 604 -19.40 -37.43 25.80
CA ILE A 604 -20.09 -38.05 24.66
C ILE A 604 -19.61 -39.49 24.48
N ILE A 605 -18.30 -39.72 24.38
CA ILE A 605 -17.75 -41.06 24.12
C ILE A 605 -18.08 -42.03 25.24
N ASN A 606 -17.94 -41.63 26.51
CA ASN A 606 -18.31 -42.52 27.63
C ASN A 606 -19.80 -42.86 27.61
N SER A 607 -20.66 -41.92 27.24
CA SER A 607 -22.09 -42.12 27.11
C SER A 607 -22.43 -43.12 26.00
N GLU A 608 -21.83 -42.99 24.83
CA GLU A 608 -22.03 -43.92 23.71
C GLU A 608 -21.46 -45.30 23.99
N ILE A 609 -20.30 -45.41 24.64
CA ILE A 609 -19.76 -46.69 25.09
C ILE A 609 -20.74 -47.40 26.05
N ALA A 610 -21.28 -46.65 27.00
CA ALA A 610 -22.27 -47.19 27.93
C ALA A 610 -23.54 -47.68 27.21
N TRP A 611 -24.07 -46.85 26.28
CA TRP A 611 -25.24 -47.19 25.48
C TRP A 611 -25.03 -48.47 24.67
N PHE A 612 -23.88 -48.63 23.99
CA PHE A 612 -23.61 -49.83 23.22
C PHE A 612 -23.36 -51.06 24.08
N TYR A 613 -22.70 -50.91 25.25
CA TYR A 613 -22.59 -52.01 26.20
C TYR A 613 -23.96 -52.48 26.72
N GLY A 614 -24.89 -51.53 26.96
CA GLY A 614 -26.25 -51.84 27.39
C GLY A 614 -27.08 -52.67 26.39
N LYS A 615 -26.65 -52.69 25.10
CA LYS A 615 -27.28 -53.52 24.06
C LYS A 615 -26.72 -54.95 23.94
N LEU A 616 -25.67 -55.29 24.67
CA LEU A 616 -25.09 -56.64 24.67
C LEU A 616 -25.71 -57.50 25.73
N GLU A 617 -26.09 -58.72 25.36
CA GLU A 617 -26.78 -59.69 26.29
C GLU A 617 -25.87 -60.25 27.42
N GLU A 618 -24.55 -60.28 27.22
CA GLU A 618 -23.60 -60.91 28.15
C GLU A 618 -22.62 -59.91 28.78
N VAL A 619 -23.09 -58.75 29.29
CA VAL A 619 -22.26 -57.75 29.94
C VAL A 619 -22.70 -57.58 31.41
N GLU A 620 -21.72 -57.46 32.31
CA GLU A 620 -22.01 -57.14 33.71
C GLU A 620 -22.47 -55.65 33.80
N PRO A 621 -23.56 -55.39 34.56
CA PRO A 621 -24.10 -54.01 34.67
C PRO A 621 -23.07 -53.00 35.20
N GLU A 622 -22.16 -53.46 36.04
CA GLU A 622 -21.11 -52.66 36.62
C GLU A 622 -20.20 -52.01 35.54
N VAL A 623 -19.96 -52.73 34.45
CA VAL A 623 -19.15 -52.17 33.30
C VAL A 623 -19.87 -50.99 32.64
N VAL A 624 -21.18 -51.14 32.43
CA VAL A 624 -21.98 -50.05 31.81
C VAL A 624 -22.06 -48.86 32.77
N LEU A 625 -22.35 -49.13 34.03
CA LEU A 625 -22.47 -48.13 35.08
C LEU A 625 -21.16 -47.39 35.33
N GLU A 626 -19.99 -47.99 35.11
CA GLU A 626 -18.70 -47.34 35.22
C GLU A 626 -18.59 -46.19 34.22
N TYR A 627 -18.88 -46.40 32.93
CA TYR A 627 -18.83 -45.37 31.90
C TYR A 627 -19.88 -44.28 32.14
N LEU A 628 -21.11 -44.61 32.52
CA LEU A 628 -22.15 -43.63 32.88
C LEU A 628 -21.74 -42.77 34.08
N ASN A 629 -21.13 -43.38 35.10
CA ASN A 629 -20.63 -42.65 36.27
C ASN A 629 -19.47 -41.71 35.90
N VAL A 630 -18.60 -42.11 34.97
CA VAL A 630 -17.54 -41.24 34.45
C VAL A 630 -18.16 -40.04 33.74
N ALA A 631 -19.12 -40.24 32.83
CA ALA A 631 -19.79 -39.15 32.12
C ALA A 631 -20.47 -38.15 33.09
N ARG A 632 -21.13 -38.67 34.14
CA ARG A 632 -21.75 -37.86 35.20
C ARG A 632 -20.73 -37.14 36.07
N ALA A 633 -19.63 -37.78 36.42
CA ALA A 633 -18.54 -37.13 37.17
C ALA A 633 -17.87 -36.01 36.41
N LEU A 634 -17.87 -36.09 35.10
CA LEU A 634 -17.41 -35.02 34.17
C LEU A 634 -18.41 -33.87 33.97
N GLY A 635 -19.65 -34.04 34.50
CA GLY A 635 -20.63 -32.94 34.53
C GLY A 635 -21.91 -33.19 33.71
N ARG A 636 -22.07 -34.35 33.07
CA ARG A 636 -23.33 -34.64 32.36
C ARG A 636 -24.46 -34.86 33.36
N ASP A 637 -25.47 -33.97 33.36
CA ASP A 637 -26.59 -33.97 34.30
C ASP A 637 -27.90 -33.60 33.57
N ASP A 638 -28.14 -34.30 32.43
CA ASP A 638 -29.36 -34.17 31.62
C ASP A 638 -30.33 -35.35 31.82
N ALA A 639 -31.54 -35.26 31.30
CA ALA A 639 -32.54 -36.32 31.39
C ALA A 639 -32.03 -37.62 30.76
N TRP A 640 -31.31 -37.53 29.62
CA TRP A 640 -30.81 -38.65 28.85
C TRP A 640 -29.85 -39.56 29.66
N ILE A 641 -28.88 -38.96 30.41
CA ILE A 641 -27.94 -39.76 31.21
C ILE A 641 -28.64 -40.55 32.34
N PHE A 642 -29.71 -39.97 32.89
CA PHE A 642 -30.54 -40.65 33.90
C PHE A 642 -31.42 -41.72 33.28
N GLU A 643 -32.04 -41.47 32.13
CA GLU A 643 -32.78 -42.42 31.34
C GLU A 643 -31.94 -43.68 31.02
N VAL A 644 -30.77 -43.45 30.37
CA VAL A 644 -29.88 -44.56 29.99
C VAL A 644 -29.45 -45.35 31.23
N THR A 645 -29.12 -44.67 32.32
CA THR A 645 -28.79 -45.34 33.59
C THR A 645 -29.96 -46.17 34.13
N GLY A 646 -31.17 -45.61 34.08
CA GLY A 646 -32.40 -46.27 34.48
C GLY A 646 -32.70 -47.51 33.61
N THR A 647 -32.62 -47.37 32.30
CA THR A 647 -32.84 -48.43 31.32
C THR A 647 -31.84 -49.61 31.52
N VAL A 648 -30.55 -49.27 31.68
CA VAL A 648 -29.53 -50.29 32.00
C VAL A 648 -29.88 -51.08 33.28
N LEU A 649 -30.18 -50.36 34.34
CA LEU A 649 -30.56 -51.01 35.63
C LEU A 649 -31.83 -51.83 35.52
N PHE A 650 -32.80 -51.34 34.70
CA PHE A 650 -34.03 -52.09 34.46
C PHE A 650 -33.76 -53.42 33.75
N ASN A 651 -32.94 -53.41 32.72
CA ASN A 651 -32.57 -54.58 31.93
C ASN A 651 -31.82 -55.67 32.78
N PHE A 652 -31.20 -55.19 33.84
CA PHE A 652 -30.53 -56.12 34.81
C PHE A 652 -31.34 -56.37 36.06
N ASP A 653 -32.68 -56.26 36.03
CA ASP A 653 -33.64 -56.52 37.10
C ASP A 653 -33.43 -55.70 38.41
N ARG A 654 -32.70 -54.58 38.32
CA ARG A 654 -32.46 -53.65 39.44
C ARG A 654 -33.54 -52.55 39.49
N TYR A 655 -34.79 -52.96 39.54
CA TYR A 655 -35.95 -52.09 39.32
C TYR A 655 -36.07 -50.93 40.32
N GLU A 656 -35.69 -51.10 41.59
CA GLU A 656 -35.76 -50.03 42.60
C GLU A 656 -34.76 -48.90 42.27
N GLU A 657 -33.57 -49.28 41.84
CA GLU A 657 -32.55 -48.28 41.43
C GLU A 657 -32.91 -47.62 40.08
N ALA A 658 -33.43 -48.42 39.14
CA ALA A 658 -33.94 -47.91 37.87
C ALA A 658 -35.02 -46.84 38.10
N LEU A 659 -35.98 -47.10 38.95
CA LEU A 659 -37.04 -46.17 39.32
C LEU A 659 -36.52 -44.87 39.87
N ASP A 660 -35.47 -44.91 40.70
CA ASP A 660 -34.85 -43.64 41.21
C ASP A 660 -34.23 -42.82 40.11
N TYR A 661 -33.64 -43.46 39.09
CA TYR A 661 -33.05 -42.77 37.95
C TYR A 661 -34.12 -42.25 36.98
N PHE A 662 -35.18 -42.97 36.67
CA PHE A 662 -36.29 -42.48 35.87
C PHE A 662 -36.99 -41.30 36.55
N ARG A 663 -37.12 -41.27 37.86
CA ARG A 663 -37.60 -40.10 38.62
C ARG A 663 -36.67 -38.85 38.43
N LYS A 664 -35.36 -39.08 38.39
CA LYS A 664 -34.41 -37.98 38.12
C LYS A 664 -34.49 -37.49 36.68
N ALA A 665 -34.72 -38.41 35.73
CA ALA A 665 -34.93 -38.06 34.32
C ALA A 665 -36.18 -37.18 34.17
N TYR A 666 -37.32 -37.62 34.72
CA TYR A 666 -38.58 -36.90 34.73
C TYR A 666 -38.50 -35.52 35.41
N ALA A 667 -37.70 -35.43 36.46
CA ALA A 667 -37.45 -34.12 37.13
C ALA A 667 -36.61 -33.13 36.29
N LYS A 668 -35.93 -33.59 35.25
CA LYS A 668 -35.19 -32.77 34.30
C LYS A 668 -35.98 -32.39 33.05
N ASP A 669 -36.82 -33.34 32.63
CA ASP A 669 -37.67 -33.24 31.46
C ASP A 669 -38.97 -33.98 31.73
N GLU A 670 -40.12 -33.32 31.67
CA GLU A 670 -41.42 -33.84 32.03
C GLU A 670 -42.04 -34.70 30.91
N ASP A 671 -41.22 -35.55 30.26
CA ASP A 671 -41.67 -36.45 29.20
C ASP A 671 -42.43 -37.66 29.73
N GLY A 672 -43.55 -37.98 29.09
CA GLY A 672 -44.42 -39.13 29.44
C GLY A 672 -43.72 -40.49 29.43
N TRP A 673 -42.70 -40.67 28.59
CA TRP A 673 -41.86 -41.85 28.50
C TRP A 673 -41.23 -42.27 29.85
N TYR A 674 -40.77 -41.28 30.63
CA TYR A 674 -40.16 -41.57 31.95
C TYR A 674 -41.20 -42.05 32.95
N LEU A 675 -42.42 -41.52 32.89
CA LEU A 675 -43.53 -42.03 33.70
C LEU A 675 -43.93 -43.45 33.32
N TYR A 676 -43.95 -43.74 32.01
CA TYR A 676 -44.15 -45.10 31.52
C TYR A 676 -43.10 -46.05 32.07
N SER A 677 -41.82 -45.75 31.95
CA SER A 677 -40.71 -46.55 32.47
C SER A 677 -40.74 -46.69 33.98
N MET A 678 -41.17 -45.67 34.73
CA MET A 678 -41.40 -45.74 36.16
C MET A 678 -42.54 -46.75 36.49
N GLY A 679 -43.63 -46.68 35.69
CA GLY A 679 -44.76 -47.62 35.79
C GLY A 679 -44.34 -49.08 35.62
N GLU A 680 -43.53 -49.37 34.60
CA GLU A 680 -42.93 -50.68 34.38
C GLU A 680 -42.09 -51.16 35.61
N CYS A 681 -41.20 -50.29 36.12
CA CYS A 681 -40.41 -50.56 37.29
C CYS A 681 -41.29 -50.92 38.49
N LEU A 682 -42.28 -50.07 38.76
CA LEU A 682 -43.22 -50.29 39.91
C LEU A 682 -44.02 -51.56 39.76
N ARG A 683 -44.48 -51.88 38.53
CA ARG A 683 -45.16 -53.18 38.28
C ARG A 683 -44.26 -54.39 38.56
N LYS A 684 -42.99 -54.31 38.03
CA LYS A 684 -42.00 -55.40 38.29
C LYS A 684 -41.69 -55.58 39.77
N LEU A 685 -41.74 -54.49 40.56
CA LEU A 685 -41.58 -54.48 42.01
C LEU A 685 -42.86 -54.95 42.76
N GLY A 686 -43.97 -55.20 42.07
CA GLY A 686 -45.24 -55.53 42.66
C GLY A 686 -45.97 -54.40 43.38
N ARG A 687 -45.58 -53.13 43.11
CA ARG A 687 -46.16 -51.90 43.68
C ARG A 687 -47.25 -51.40 42.74
N TYR A 688 -48.29 -52.24 42.55
CA TYR A 688 -49.27 -52.01 41.45
C TYR A 688 -50.11 -50.77 41.60
N GLU A 689 -50.46 -50.33 42.80
CA GLU A 689 -51.24 -49.12 43.03
C GLU A 689 -50.45 -47.86 42.58
N GLU A 690 -49.16 -47.82 42.92
CA GLU A 690 -48.29 -46.73 42.50
C GLU A 690 -48.00 -46.74 40.98
N ALA A 691 -47.89 -47.99 40.43
CA ALA A 691 -47.75 -48.15 38.97
C ALA A 691 -48.95 -47.57 38.21
N ILE A 692 -50.16 -47.86 38.68
CA ILE A 692 -51.41 -47.38 38.09
C ILE A 692 -51.45 -45.83 38.08
N GLU A 693 -51.03 -45.20 39.18
CA GLU A 693 -51.05 -43.78 39.35
C GLU A 693 -50.14 -43.12 38.28
N VAL A 694 -48.89 -43.55 38.15
CA VAL A 694 -47.94 -42.96 37.21
C VAL A 694 -48.23 -43.32 35.75
N LEU A 695 -48.75 -44.52 35.48
CA LEU A 695 -49.16 -44.95 34.12
C LEU A 695 -50.37 -44.19 33.60
N LEU A 696 -51.32 -43.81 34.46
CA LEU A 696 -52.46 -42.98 34.10
C LEU A 696 -52.03 -41.56 33.75
N GLU A 697 -51.01 -41.04 34.46
CA GLU A 697 -50.40 -39.76 34.16
C GLU A 697 -49.67 -39.80 32.83
N SER A 698 -48.80 -40.80 32.60
CA SER A 698 -48.13 -41.02 31.30
C SER A 698 -49.14 -41.08 30.15
N ARG A 699 -50.16 -41.94 30.31
CA ARG A 699 -51.24 -42.12 29.33
C ARG A 699 -51.95 -40.81 28.98
N GLN A 700 -52.15 -39.94 29.97
CA GLN A 700 -52.82 -38.65 29.74
C GLN A 700 -51.91 -37.73 28.92
N ILE A 701 -50.61 -37.73 29.17
CA ILE A 701 -49.63 -36.95 28.38
C ILE A 701 -49.64 -37.46 26.92
N SER A 702 -49.51 -38.79 26.71
CA SER A 702 -49.54 -39.38 25.36
C SER A 702 -50.83 -39.01 24.59
N ILE A 703 -52.00 -39.00 25.28
CA ILE A 703 -53.29 -38.57 24.65
C ILE A 703 -53.28 -37.08 24.29
N ASP A 704 -52.72 -36.23 25.16
CA ASP A 704 -52.67 -34.78 24.92
C ASP A 704 -51.70 -34.42 23.78
N GLU A 705 -50.72 -35.29 23.50
CA GLU A 705 -49.77 -35.21 22.39
C GLU A 705 -50.19 -35.92 21.12
N ASP A 706 -51.42 -36.48 21.06
CA ASP A 706 -51.93 -37.30 19.95
C ASP A 706 -51.06 -38.56 19.69
N ASP A 707 -50.40 -39.05 20.72
CA ASP A 707 -49.53 -40.22 20.65
C ASP A 707 -50.27 -41.53 21.00
N VAL A 708 -49.63 -42.63 20.75
CA VAL A 708 -50.21 -43.97 20.88
C VAL A 708 -50.08 -44.42 22.33
N VAL A 709 -51.17 -44.96 22.89
CA VAL A 709 -51.28 -45.36 24.30
C VAL A 709 -51.31 -46.86 24.53
N ASP A 710 -50.91 -47.70 23.56
CA ASP A 710 -51.01 -49.16 23.64
C ASP A 710 -50.05 -49.76 24.67
N GLY A 711 -48.87 -49.20 24.84
CA GLY A 711 -47.90 -49.58 25.87
C GLY A 711 -48.41 -49.34 27.28
N GLU A 712 -48.85 -48.08 27.55
CA GLU A 712 -49.45 -47.71 28.84
C GLU A 712 -50.69 -48.55 29.15
N ASP A 713 -51.56 -48.81 28.19
CA ASP A 713 -52.77 -49.59 28.38
C ASP A 713 -52.43 -51.02 28.69
N LEU A 714 -51.37 -51.61 28.11
CA LEU A 714 -50.93 -52.98 28.43
C LEU A 714 -50.34 -53.06 29.83
N GLU A 715 -49.51 -52.09 30.21
CA GLU A 715 -48.93 -52.03 31.58
C GLU A 715 -50.01 -51.71 32.64
N LEU A 716 -51.01 -50.88 32.33
CA LEU A 716 -52.19 -50.68 33.20
C LEU A 716 -53.01 -51.96 33.37
N ALA A 717 -53.24 -52.70 32.28
CA ALA A 717 -53.94 -54.00 32.37
C ALA A 717 -53.24 -55.01 33.33
N HIS A 718 -51.94 -55.13 33.21
CA HIS A 718 -51.10 -55.90 34.13
C HIS A 718 -51.18 -55.37 35.56
N SER A 719 -51.12 -54.08 35.79
CA SER A 719 -51.11 -53.50 37.14
C SER A 719 -52.50 -53.66 37.82
N TYR A 720 -53.60 -53.42 37.05
CA TYR A 720 -54.96 -53.69 37.58
C TYR A 720 -55.22 -55.19 37.89
N LEU A 721 -54.64 -56.07 37.05
CA LEU A 721 -54.68 -57.49 37.34
C LEU A 721 -53.95 -57.80 38.66
N GLY A 722 -52.80 -57.16 38.92
CA GLY A 722 -52.01 -57.33 40.14
C GLY A 722 -52.75 -56.96 41.44
N ILE A 723 -53.61 -55.91 41.38
CA ILE A 723 -54.48 -55.54 42.51
C ILE A 723 -55.81 -56.29 42.56
N GLY A 724 -56.08 -57.13 41.56
CA GLY A 724 -57.32 -57.94 41.48
C GLY A 724 -58.53 -57.15 40.90
N ASP A 725 -58.35 -55.98 40.30
CA ASP A 725 -59.41 -55.21 39.64
C ASP A 725 -59.61 -55.72 38.22
N LYS A 726 -60.48 -56.72 38.10
CA LYS A 726 -60.78 -57.40 36.86
C LYS A 726 -61.39 -56.43 35.77
N ASP A 727 -62.29 -55.58 36.21
CA ASP A 727 -63.03 -54.71 35.25
C ASP A 727 -62.10 -53.72 34.56
N ASN A 728 -61.23 -53.07 35.32
CA ASN A 728 -60.25 -52.17 34.75
C ASN A 728 -59.14 -52.92 33.98
N ALA A 729 -58.67 -54.10 34.47
CA ALA A 729 -57.71 -54.92 33.73
C ALA A 729 -58.24 -55.27 32.32
N GLN A 730 -59.52 -55.75 32.24
CA GLN A 730 -60.15 -56.06 30.94
C GLN A 730 -60.33 -54.83 30.06
N LYS A 731 -60.76 -53.71 30.64
CA LYS A 731 -60.96 -52.45 29.92
C LYS A 731 -59.66 -51.97 29.20
N TYR A 732 -58.56 -51.94 29.92
CA TYR A 732 -57.29 -51.49 29.38
C TYR A 732 -56.64 -52.47 28.40
N LEU A 733 -56.85 -53.80 28.64
CA LEU A 733 -56.42 -54.84 27.72
C LEU A 733 -57.18 -54.77 26.38
N ASP A 734 -58.48 -54.49 26.38
CA ASP A 734 -59.29 -54.32 25.16
C ASP A 734 -58.85 -53.02 24.40
N SER A 735 -58.50 -51.99 25.15
CA SER A 735 -57.99 -50.74 24.57
C SER A 735 -56.63 -50.96 23.88
N ALA A 736 -55.68 -51.59 24.58
CA ALA A 736 -54.36 -51.93 24.04
C ALA A 736 -54.48 -52.81 22.78
N ARG A 737 -55.29 -53.86 22.84
CA ARG A 737 -55.53 -54.78 21.73
C ARG A 737 -56.11 -54.06 20.51
N THR A 738 -57.05 -53.13 20.70
CA THR A 738 -57.67 -52.39 19.61
C THR A 738 -56.66 -51.49 18.93
N SER A 739 -55.87 -50.74 19.68
CA SER A 739 -54.79 -49.88 19.20
C SER A 739 -53.74 -50.66 18.42
N LEU A 740 -53.19 -51.73 18.99
CA LEU A 740 -52.18 -52.59 18.35
C LEU A 740 -52.65 -53.26 17.04
N ILE A 741 -53.95 -53.58 16.95
CA ILE A 741 -54.54 -54.12 15.70
C ILE A 741 -54.68 -53.01 14.64
N GLU A 742 -55.15 -51.85 15.04
CA GLU A 742 -55.38 -50.71 14.12
C GLU A 742 -54.03 -50.20 13.51
N GLN A 743 -52.97 -50.32 14.28
CA GLN A 743 -51.64 -49.91 13.82
C GLN A 743 -50.86 -51.04 13.13
N GLY A 744 -51.31 -52.28 13.23
CA GLY A 744 -50.60 -53.44 12.66
C GLY A 744 -49.29 -53.81 13.36
N THR A 745 -49.12 -53.40 14.62
CA THR A 745 -47.94 -53.63 15.45
C THR A 745 -48.03 -54.89 16.29
N LEU A 746 -49.14 -55.63 16.29
CA LEU A 746 -49.40 -56.85 17.06
C LEU A 746 -48.46 -57.97 16.59
N ASN A 747 -47.31 -58.16 17.22
CA ASN A 747 -46.36 -59.21 16.96
C ASN A 747 -46.66 -60.44 17.87
N ASP A 748 -45.88 -61.52 17.73
CA ASP A 748 -46.14 -62.74 18.44
C ASP A 748 -45.79 -62.67 19.95
N GLU A 749 -44.87 -61.82 20.33
CA GLU A 749 -44.47 -61.60 21.74
C GLU A 749 -45.58 -60.87 22.51
N ILE A 750 -46.10 -59.79 21.94
CA ILE A 750 -47.21 -58.99 22.46
C ILE A 750 -48.48 -59.88 22.57
N LYS A 751 -48.76 -60.77 21.60
CA LYS A 751 -49.85 -61.74 21.68
C LYS A 751 -49.73 -62.68 22.85
N GLU A 752 -48.52 -63.20 23.13
CA GLU A 752 -48.24 -64.06 24.26
C GLU A 752 -48.47 -63.34 25.59
N GLU A 753 -48.11 -62.08 25.66
CA GLU A 753 -48.33 -61.23 26.83
C GLU A 753 -49.79 -60.93 27.04
N ILE A 754 -50.55 -60.57 26.02
CA ILE A 754 -52.01 -60.45 26.07
C ILE A 754 -52.65 -61.71 26.56
N GLU A 755 -52.27 -62.92 26.07
CA GLU A 755 -52.78 -64.17 26.53
C GLU A 755 -52.52 -64.48 28.01
N LYS A 756 -51.34 -64.05 28.54
CA LYS A 756 -51.01 -64.13 29.94
C LYS A 756 -51.94 -63.30 30.81
N ILE A 757 -52.23 -62.05 30.38
CA ILE A 757 -53.16 -61.17 31.09
C ILE A 757 -54.57 -61.74 31.05
N GLU A 758 -55.05 -62.23 29.90
CA GLU A 758 -56.38 -62.88 29.77
C GLU A 758 -56.53 -64.13 30.73
N LYS A 759 -55.54 -64.99 30.76
CA LYS A 759 -55.53 -66.09 31.64
C LYS A 759 -55.52 -65.64 33.13
N GLY A 760 -54.83 -64.60 33.47
CA GLY A 760 -54.85 -63.96 34.77
C GLY A 760 -56.25 -63.46 35.16
N ILE A 761 -56.87 -62.67 34.25
CA ILE A 761 -58.24 -62.18 34.44
C ILE A 761 -59.24 -63.30 34.67
N LEU A 762 -59.17 -64.39 33.87
CA LEU A 762 -59.99 -65.54 34.02
C LEU A 762 -59.77 -66.32 35.36
N SER A 763 -58.57 -66.27 35.91
CA SER A 763 -58.25 -66.88 37.19
C SER A 763 -58.85 -66.14 38.40
N LEU A 764 -59.16 -64.86 38.25
CA LEU A 764 -59.87 -64.06 39.25
C LEU A 764 -61.40 -64.39 39.28
N GLU A 765 -61.91 -65.14 38.31
CA GLU A 765 -63.34 -65.58 38.24
C GLU A 765 -63.62 -66.89 39.05
N ASN A 766 -62.56 -67.62 39.42
CA ASN A 766 -62.69 -68.85 40.17
C ASN A 766 -62.26 -68.67 41.64
#